data_1f75f2f07606e29d05dc45dd1870b6ce
#
_entry.id   1f75f2f07606e29d05dc45dd1870b6ce
#
_cell.length_a   1.000
_cell.length_b   1.000
_cell.length_c   1.000
_cell.angle_alpha   90.00
_cell.angle_beta   90.00
_cell.angle_gamma   90.00
#
_symmetry.space_group_name_H-M   'P 1'
#
loop_
_entity.id
_entity.type
_entity.pdbx_description
1 polymer ?
#
loop_
_entity_poly.entity_id
_entity_poly.type
_entity_poly.pdbx_seq_one_letter_code
_entity_poly.pdbx_strand_id
1 'polypeptide(L)'
;MQRALRAALTLSRVIIISAFVLVIFTSPTQAQTQITTGTIQGTVIDANGAALPDTNVELKNIDTNFSRTASTDEEGRFIALQLPPGRYTLTITKSGFATLVVENAEVTVGSSLNLPLQMKVSGVQETVTINATPTVDTSKTESSTTLNELAVRSTPILGRKFEDLLTLTPGVSVVQGPDGDEITFAGQRGVFNNVSLDGGDYNNGFFGEQLGGQRAAIDITLEAVKEFQVVATGASAEFGRTAGGVINVITKSGTNGVHGSAFHFQRMEALTADTSDGKPLRDFHREQFGGTIGGPIKQDKAFYFFAFEGIRENLKRDNLSAQIGDTPCPVPTPTIGANEALINSNGDCQRLALTQFIKTTRNQVEDLPVDHPIKNYAFLSKVDWDLNNSNKLAVSYNYDYSKNTNQTFDVATYGNSANGIEGPSKINVVNVNLFTTLSPTKVNEAHFSYSRELRPRSTVTSNVPADTGVGFAPSFRFGFPFFLEPNVDELLWRTHTKDNFSWISGNHTFKFGGEWIHTLNDQTFRGFFTGRYLFDSATGFLRYASPQAAGGFGPSVLECFNTSGAFTGWRTQALGEACPAGSSAGGPLLLYLQNGISTGISGVPPPGKNIAKNDDYGLFVQDSWRATPYLTLNYGLRWEAQILPGPVIPPTQTAYASLLGNPNFPSDGTLHSPKKEFQPRVGFAWDLSKKGTSVLRASYGIFYGRQNMLSQVGSLTDNGAQQFGVTCATSFAFTCFGASTRPPTWPNIVPVSPGGGIPFGASVRVFSKDYANPRIYTTNVQFEHQLATDFTVYFDFTHSQGVHLTRFININRTGSFAATPLFPNLGDIFVTSAVGKSNYNGFTAGVRKRLSKRYQFEGNYVLSKDKDDDSNERDPFTDRSFNPFNLSLDYSVSDRDIRHKFNFYSFVELGWGIEGTFRVQGRTAQPITPASGRTATNRNSERKDNDYFSFDWRIQRPFRFGESMALTPMFEMFNTFNNANNINPLTGAALFDFSGFLRTGVGDPRQVQLAVKFTF
;
A
#
# COMPACT_ATOMS: atom_id res chain seq x y z
N MET A 1 -36.87 8.15 -41.11
CA MET A 1 -37.57 8.30 -39.80
C MET A 1 -36.67 8.00 -38.60
N GLN A 2 -35.96 6.84 -38.53
CA GLN A 2 -35.07 6.51 -37.39
C GLN A 2 -33.89 7.46 -37.18
N ARG A 3 -33.28 8.03 -38.26
CA ARG A 3 -32.19 9.03 -38.14
C ARG A 3 -32.68 10.37 -37.59
N ALA A 4 -33.90 10.80 -37.97
CA ALA A 4 -34.51 12.03 -37.45
C ALA A 4 -34.91 11.89 -35.97
N LEU A 5 -35.38 10.70 -35.54
CA LEU A 5 -35.72 10.43 -34.16
C LEU A 5 -34.49 10.42 -33.22
N ARG A 6 -33.37 9.85 -33.73
CA ARG A 6 -32.08 9.90 -32.98
C ARG A 6 -31.52 11.32 -32.88
N ALA A 7 -31.60 12.13 -33.93
CA ALA A 7 -31.19 13.52 -33.90
C ALA A 7 -32.06 14.37 -32.94
N ALA A 8 -33.37 14.14 -32.92
CA ALA A 8 -34.28 14.81 -31.99
C ALA A 8 -34.05 14.44 -30.52
N LEU A 9 -33.75 13.15 -30.24
CA LEU A 9 -33.39 12.66 -28.91
C LEU A 9 -32.02 13.19 -28.45
N THR A 10 -31.06 13.36 -29.35
CA THR A 10 -29.74 13.95 -29.01
C THR A 10 -29.90 15.46 -28.77
N LEU A 11 -30.70 16.16 -29.56
CA LEU A 11 -30.95 17.57 -29.39
C LEU A 11 -31.73 17.85 -28.08
N SER A 12 -32.72 17.01 -27.73
CA SER A 12 -33.47 17.14 -26.46
C SER A 12 -32.54 16.87 -25.24
N ARG A 13 -31.62 15.91 -25.33
CA ARG A 13 -30.64 15.67 -24.26
C ARG A 13 -29.65 16.82 -24.09
N VAL A 14 -29.20 17.43 -25.19
CA VAL A 14 -28.32 18.60 -25.15
C VAL A 14 -29.08 19.82 -24.57
N ILE A 15 -30.33 20.02 -24.92
CA ILE A 15 -31.17 21.10 -24.40
C ILE A 15 -31.48 20.89 -22.90
N ILE A 16 -31.75 19.66 -22.46
CA ILE A 16 -31.99 19.34 -21.05
C ILE A 16 -30.68 19.52 -20.23
N ILE A 17 -29.54 19.10 -20.75
CA ILE A 17 -28.22 19.30 -20.11
C ILE A 17 -27.88 20.80 -20.07
N SER A 18 -28.13 21.55 -21.16
CA SER A 18 -27.91 23.00 -21.21
C SER A 18 -28.86 23.77 -20.28
N ALA A 19 -30.13 23.36 -20.18
CA ALA A 19 -31.10 23.94 -19.24
C ALA A 19 -30.74 23.59 -17.79
N PHE A 20 -30.24 22.39 -17.51
CA PHE A 20 -29.76 21.99 -16.18
C PHE A 20 -28.52 22.77 -15.77
N VAL A 21 -27.61 23.05 -16.71
CA VAL A 21 -26.41 23.89 -16.49
C VAL A 21 -26.81 25.35 -16.27
N LEU A 22 -27.83 25.87 -16.94
CA LEU A 22 -28.29 27.26 -16.80
C LEU A 22 -29.03 27.54 -15.47
N VAL A 23 -29.69 26.51 -14.90
CA VAL A 23 -30.40 26.64 -13.60
C VAL A 23 -29.43 26.64 -12.41
N ILE A 24 -28.17 26.17 -12.62
CA ILE A 24 -27.14 26.12 -11.56
C ILE A 24 -26.52 27.51 -11.28
N PHE A 25 -26.75 28.53 -12.13
CA PHE A 25 -26.06 29.83 -12.03
C PHE A 25 -26.76 30.93 -11.22
N THR A 26 -27.83 30.65 -10.52
CA THR A 26 -28.55 31.70 -9.77
C THR A 26 -28.89 31.31 -8.34
N SER A 27 -27.93 31.32 -7.43
CA SER A 27 -28.05 31.62 -5.98
C SER A 27 -26.76 31.35 -5.20
N PRO A 28 -26.40 32.13 -4.17
CA PRO A 28 -25.13 32.12 -3.48
C PRO A 28 -25.08 31.21 -2.24
N THR A 29 -23.81 30.62 -1.87
CA THR A 29 -23.62 30.14 -0.51
C THR A 29 -22.48 29.17 -0.09
N GLN A 30 -22.05 28.54 0.94
CA GLN A 30 -20.82 28.18 1.70
C GLN A 30 -20.42 26.68 1.78
N ALA A 31 -19.33 26.24 1.99
CA ALA A 31 -17.97 25.94 2.55
C ALA A 31 -17.48 24.46 2.47
N GLN A 32 -16.18 24.18 2.21
CA GLN A 32 -15.57 22.81 2.16
C GLN A 32 -14.13 22.64 2.67
N THR A 33 -13.74 21.35 2.94
CA THR A 33 -12.46 20.86 3.45
C THR A 33 -11.29 21.01 2.46
N GLN A 34 -10.05 21.08 2.98
CA GLN A 34 -8.82 21.33 2.24
C GLN A 34 -7.75 20.24 2.53
N ILE A 35 -6.85 19.98 1.56
CA ILE A 35 -5.90 18.86 1.63
C ILE A 35 -4.82 19.05 2.69
N THR A 36 -4.35 20.30 2.91
CA THR A 36 -3.22 20.57 3.83
C THR A 36 -3.61 21.52 4.96
N THR A 37 -4.83 22.00 4.98
CA THR A 37 -5.32 23.00 5.93
C THR A 37 -6.66 22.56 6.51
N GLY A 38 -7.13 23.28 7.51
CA GLY A 38 -8.46 23.11 8.08
C GLY A 38 -9.29 24.40 7.98
N THR A 39 -10.48 24.34 8.55
CA THR A 39 -11.47 25.42 8.53
C THR A 39 -12.00 25.67 9.93
N ILE A 40 -12.21 26.93 10.29
CA ILE A 40 -13.06 27.30 11.43
C ILE A 40 -14.28 28.02 10.91
N GLN A 41 -15.45 27.60 11.34
CA GLN A 41 -16.72 28.24 11.03
C GLN A 41 -17.57 28.37 12.30
N GLY A 42 -18.58 29.19 12.26
CA GLY A 42 -19.48 29.33 13.40
C GLY A 42 -20.62 30.27 13.16
N THR A 43 -21.44 30.44 14.20
CA THR A 43 -22.56 31.42 14.21
C THR A 43 -22.39 32.24 15.46
N VAL A 44 -22.48 33.58 15.30
CA VAL A 44 -22.43 34.54 16.40
C VAL A 44 -23.86 35.06 16.64
N ILE A 45 -24.33 34.86 17.87
CA ILE A 45 -25.68 35.26 18.31
C ILE A 45 -25.62 36.13 19.57
N ASP A 46 -26.66 36.85 19.84
CA ASP A 46 -26.84 37.57 21.11
C ASP A 46 -27.40 36.66 22.21
N ALA A 47 -27.62 37.21 23.41
CA ALA A 47 -28.15 36.48 24.57
C ALA A 47 -29.61 35.98 24.33
N ASN A 48 -30.34 36.50 23.37
CA ASN A 48 -31.72 36.13 23.04
C ASN A 48 -31.76 35.14 21.85
N GLY A 49 -30.58 34.81 21.25
CA GLY A 49 -30.48 33.94 20.11
C GLY A 49 -30.61 34.64 18.76
N ALA A 50 -30.63 35.99 18.72
CA ALA A 50 -30.66 36.74 17.46
C ALA A 50 -29.26 36.75 16.81
N ALA A 51 -29.24 36.64 15.49
CA ALA A 51 -28.01 36.69 14.70
C ALA A 51 -27.31 38.04 14.81
N LEU A 52 -25.99 38.09 14.87
CA LEU A 52 -25.18 39.30 14.90
C LEU A 52 -24.40 39.43 13.58
N PRO A 53 -24.96 40.10 12.56
CA PRO A 53 -24.28 40.38 11.29
C PRO A 53 -23.11 41.34 11.46
N ASP A 54 -22.20 41.44 10.48
CA ASP A 54 -21.04 42.32 10.47
C ASP A 54 -20.19 42.30 11.76
N THR A 55 -20.16 41.16 12.45
CA THR A 55 -19.34 40.94 13.61
C THR A 55 -17.93 40.55 13.16
N ASN A 56 -16.89 41.23 13.66
CA ASN A 56 -15.52 40.92 13.32
C ASN A 56 -15.01 39.70 14.13
N VAL A 57 -14.43 38.71 13.45
CA VAL A 57 -13.85 37.52 14.03
C VAL A 57 -12.38 37.45 13.59
N GLU A 58 -11.47 37.75 14.49
CA GLU A 58 -10.04 37.57 14.28
C GLU A 58 -9.61 36.20 14.80
N LEU A 59 -8.93 35.41 13.96
CA LEU A 59 -8.39 34.10 14.29
C LEU A 59 -6.87 34.19 14.29
N LYS A 60 -6.22 33.93 15.42
CA LYS A 60 -4.78 34.04 15.59
C LYS A 60 -4.19 32.70 16.01
N ASN A 61 -3.23 32.18 15.24
CA ASN A 61 -2.46 30.99 15.59
C ASN A 61 -1.50 31.32 16.74
N ILE A 62 -1.51 30.50 17.80
CA ILE A 62 -0.76 30.76 19.03
C ILE A 62 0.77 30.59 18.80
N ASP A 63 1.15 29.66 17.93
CA ASP A 63 2.54 29.25 17.77
C ASP A 63 3.30 30.11 16.72
N THR A 64 2.58 30.67 15.73
CA THR A 64 3.19 31.42 14.61
C THR A 64 2.75 32.88 14.50
N ASN A 65 1.74 33.29 15.31
CA ASN A 65 1.04 34.58 15.22
C ASN A 65 0.37 34.82 13.85
N PHE A 66 0.26 33.81 12.99
CA PHE A 66 -0.55 33.89 11.78
C PHE A 66 -1.97 34.32 12.11
N SER A 67 -2.47 35.38 11.48
CA SER A 67 -3.79 35.95 11.74
C SER A 67 -4.65 35.93 10.49
N ARG A 68 -5.93 35.63 10.68
CA ARG A 68 -6.98 35.69 9.66
C ARG A 68 -8.19 36.39 10.24
N THR A 69 -8.83 37.27 9.44
CA THR A 69 -10.06 37.95 9.83
C THR A 69 -11.22 37.48 8.96
N ALA A 70 -12.36 37.23 9.57
CA ALA A 70 -13.63 36.94 8.94
C ALA A 70 -14.71 37.89 9.50
N SER A 71 -15.75 38.15 8.74
CA SER A 71 -16.94 38.90 9.19
C SER A 71 -18.18 38.03 9.11
N THR A 72 -19.11 38.18 10.02
CA THR A 72 -20.37 37.44 9.97
C THR A 72 -21.33 38.00 8.91
N ASP A 73 -22.10 37.11 8.28
CA ASP A 73 -23.14 37.42 7.33
C ASP A 73 -24.46 37.86 8.03
N GLU A 74 -25.56 38.04 7.27
CA GLU A 74 -26.89 38.46 7.76
C GLU A 74 -27.45 37.45 8.78
N GLU A 75 -27.09 36.17 8.67
CA GLU A 75 -27.50 35.14 9.62
C GLU A 75 -26.50 34.93 10.77
N GLY A 76 -25.54 35.85 10.93
CA GLY A 76 -24.52 35.84 11.98
C GLY A 76 -23.43 34.76 11.78
N ARG A 77 -23.26 34.19 10.59
CA ARG A 77 -22.31 33.11 10.31
C ARG A 77 -21.00 33.67 9.82
N PHE A 78 -19.91 33.02 10.22
CA PHE A 78 -18.55 33.27 9.72
C PHE A 78 -17.88 32.00 9.28
N ILE A 79 -16.92 32.12 8.39
CA ILE A 79 -16.05 31.04 7.97
C ILE A 79 -14.64 31.55 7.63
N ALA A 80 -13.64 30.81 8.08
CA ALA A 80 -12.23 31.03 7.78
C ALA A 80 -11.64 29.76 7.17
N LEU A 81 -11.33 29.79 5.87
CA LEU A 81 -10.69 28.71 5.11
C LEU A 81 -9.15 28.82 5.17
N GLN A 82 -8.47 27.77 4.74
CA GLN A 82 -7.00 27.70 4.62
C GLN A 82 -6.26 28.03 5.92
N LEU A 83 -6.76 27.52 7.04
CA LEU A 83 -6.07 27.68 8.31
C LEU A 83 -5.04 26.56 8.45
N PRO A 84 -3.74 26.87 8.59
CA PRO A 84 -2.73 25.87 8.94
C PRO A 84 -3.14 25.08 10.19
N PRO A 85 -2.90 23.77 10.23
CA PRO A 85 -3.18 22.98 11.45
C PRO A 85 -2.45 23.53 12.67
N GLY A 86 -3.15 23.65 13.79
CA GLY A 86 -2.58 24.20 15.02
C GLY A 86 -3.66 24.73 15.95
N ARG A 87 -3.23 25.39 17.03
CA ARG A 87 -4.12 25.99 18.03
C ARG A 87 -4.34 27.48 17.75
N TYR A 88 -5.58 27.90 17.84
CA TYR A 88 -5.99 29.28 17.57
C TYR A 88 -6.70 29.91 18.78
N THR A 89 -6.52 31.21 18.90
CA THR A 89 -7.36 32.09 19.71
C THR A 89 -8.24 32.89 18.77
N LEU A 90 -9.56 32.92 19.02
CA LEU A 90 -10.49 33.76 18.30
C LEU A 90 -10.87 34.94 19.15
N THR A 91 -10.82 36.14 18.56
CA THR A 91 -11.29 37.39 19.19
C THR A 91 -12.47 37.92 18.40
N ILE A 92 -13.64 37.94 19.02
CA ILE A 92 -14.91 38.34 18.42
C ILE A 92 -15.31 39.72 18.96
N THR A 93 -15.47 40.69 18.07
CA THR A 93 -15.80 42.09 18.42
C THR A 93 -16.99 42.61 17.67
N LYS A 94 -17.89 43.26 18.40
CA LYS A 94 -19.07 43.96 17.85
C LYS A 94 -19.39 45.16 18.71
N SER A 95 -19.74 46.29 18.11
CA SER A 95 -20.14 47.49 18.86
C SER A 95 -21.39 47.20 19.73
N GLY A 96 -21.36 47.59 20.99
CA GLY A 96 -22.42 47.34 21.98
C GLY A 96 -22.37 45.95 22.66
N PHE A 97 -21.38 45.15 22.38
CA PHE A 97 -21.18 43.81 22.99
C PHE A 97 -19.83 43.71 23.71
N ALA A 98 -19.75 42.87 24.71
CA ALA A 98 -18.49 42.48 25.33
C ALA A 98 -17.63 41.71 24.35
N THR A 99 -16.30 41.97 24.32
CA THR A 99 -15.39 41.21 23.47
C THR A 99 -15.40 39.74 23.94
N LEU A 100 -15.67 38.82 23.02
CA LEU A 100 -15.61 37.36 23.31
C LEU A 100 -14.27 36.81 22.81
N VAL A 101 -13.52 36.18 23.70
CA VAL A 101 -12.27 35.47 23.41
C VAL A 101 -12.51 33.97 23.53
N VAL A 102 -12.21 33.21 22.47
CA VAL A 102 -12.28 31.75 22.46
C VAL A 102 -10.87 31.19 22.37
N GLU A 103 -10.44 30.51 23.39
CA GLU A 103 -9.11 29.93 23.48
C GLU A 103 -9.10 28.44 23.09
N ASN A 104 -7.91 27.93 22.71
CA ASN A 104 -7.66 26.51 22.42
C ASN A 104 -8.55 25.92 21.30
N ALA A 105 -8.88 26.71 20.29
CA ALA A 105 -9.54 26.21 19.09
C ALA A 105 -8.53 25.40 18.26
N GLU A 106 -8.59 24.07 18.33
CA GLU A 106 -7.69 23.18 17.61
C GLU A 106 -8.19 22.95 16.17
N VAL A 107 -7.35 23.30 15.20
CA VAL A 107 -7.56 23.04 13.77
C VAL A 107 -6.70 21.87 13.36
N THR A 108 -7.31 20.82 12.81
CA THR A 108 -6.62 19.67 12.21
C THR A 108 -6.88 19.62 10.70
N VAL A 109 -6.01 18.91 9.98
CA VAL A 109 -6.12 18.80 8.50
C VAL A 109 -7.47 18.21 8.10
N GLY A 110 -8.07 18.78 7.06
CA GLY A 110 -9.35 18.34 6.51
C GLY A 110 -10.54 18.43 7.48
N SER A 111 -10.38 19.09 8.64
CA SER A 111 -11.47 19.28 9.60
C SER A 111 -12.14 20.63 9.42
N SER A 112 -13.42 20.69 9.78
CA SER A 112 -14.17 21.93 9.93
C SER A 112 -14.64 22.06 11.38
N LEU A 113 -13.98 22.93 12.14
CA LEU A 113 -14.34 23.23 13.52
C LEU A 113 -15.54 24.18 13.51
N ASN A 114 -16.68 23.71 14.04
CA ASN A 114 -17.88 24.51 14.13
C ASN A 114 -18.07 25.06 15.57
N LEU A 115 -18.16 26.37 15.70
CA LEU A 115 -18.25 27.05 17.00
C LEU A 115 -19.55 27.91 17.06
N PRO A 116 -20.57 27.46 17.80
CA PRO A 116 -21.70 28.32 18.16
C PRO A 116 -21.25 29.30 19.25
N LEU A 117 -21.27 30.60 18.96
CA LEU A 117 -20.75 31.66 19.83
C LEU A 117 -21.87 32.61 20.25
N GLN A 118 -21.98 32.87 21.56
CA GLN A 118 -22.95 33.77 22.11
C GLN A 118 -22.26 34.97 22.75
N MET A 119 -22.60 36.20 22.29
CA MET A 119 -22.07 37.45 22.84
C MET A 119 -23.02 38.05 23.86
N LYS A 120 -22.45 38.64 24.90
CA LYS A 120 -23.19 39.39 25.94
C LYS A 120 -23.19 40.89 25.58
N VAL A 121 -24.31 41.57 25.79
CA VAL A 121 -24.40 43.04 25.67
C VAL A 121 -23.56 43.62 26.82
N SER A 122 -22.74 44.62 26.51
CA SER A 122 -21.95 45.33 27.49
C SER A 122 -22.06 46.85 27.32
N GLY A 123 -22.16 47.58 28.44
CA GLY A 123 -22.09 49.03 28.48
C GLY A 123 -20.68 49.59 28.74
N VAL A 124 -19.70 48.71 29.04
CA VAL A 124 -18.27 49.03 29.29
C VAL A 124 -17.46 47.96 28.52
N GLN A 125 -16.23 48.27 28.14
CA GLN A 125 -15.30 47.29 27.52
C GLN A 125 -15.03 46.16 28.51
N GLU A 126 -15.76 45.05 28.33
CA GLU A 126 -15.62 43.82 29.13
C GLU A 126 -15.16 42.69 28.20
N THR A 127 -14.30 41.83 28.65
CA THR A 127 -13.83 40.65 27.92
C THR A 127 -14.34 39.39 28.57
N VAL A 128 -14.95 38.48 27.79
CA VAL A 128 -15.38 37.17 28.22
C VAL A 128 -14.49 36.13 27.55
N THR A 129 -13.78 35.32 28.33
CA THR A 129 -12.92 34.23 27.79
C THR A 129 -13.60 32.89 28.03
N ILE A 130 -13.65 32.08 26.96
CA ILE A 130 -14.15 30.71 27.02
C ILE A 130 -13.18 29.76 26.32
N ASN A 131 -13.19 28.49 26.67
CA ASN A 131 -12.49 27.45 25.88
C ASN A 131 -13.37 26.96 24.73
N ALA A 132 -12.75 26.68 23.62
CA ALA A 132 -13.44 26.07 22.49
C ALA A 132 -14.02 24.72 22.88
N THR A 133 -15.30 24.54 22.65
CA THR A 133 -15.99 23.26 22.87
C THR A 133 -16.36 22.69 21.49
N PRO A 134 -15.50 21.81 20.91
CA PRO A 134 -15.78 21.27 19.61
C PRO A 134 -16.97 20.33 19.67
N THR A 135 -17.91 20.57 18.77
CA THR A 135 -19.05 19.68 18.50
C THR A 135 -18.66 18.64 17.44
N VAL A 136 -19.55 17.68 17.16
CA VAL A 136 -19.39 16.78 16.02
C VAL A 136 -19.39 17.59 14.73
N ASP A 137 -18.51 17.28 13.77
CA ASP A 137 -18.46 17.97 12.49
C ASP A 137 -19.76 17.74 11.71
N THR A 138 -20.48 18.81 11.41
CA THR A 138 -21.79 18.80 10.74
C THR A 138 -21.70 19.05 9.23
N SER A 139 -20.50 19.24 8.69
CA SER A 139 -20.28 19.54 7.26
C SER A 139 -19.66 18.39 6.48
N LYS A 140 -18.94 17.52 7.16
CA LYS A 140 -18.18 16.39 6.59
C LYS A 140 -19.12 15.23 6.24
N THR A 141 -18.96 14.66 5.06
CA THR A 141 -19.77 13.52 4.58
C THR A 141 -18.97 12.24 4.36
N GLU A 142 -17.63 12.33 4.39
CA GLU A 142 -16.75 11.16 4.31
C GLU A 142 -16.55 10.48 5.67
N SER A 143 -16.29 9.17 5.65
CA SER A 143 -15.78 8.43 6.81
C SER A 143 -14.26 8.61 6.86
N SER A 144 -13.79 9.43 7.78
CA SER A 144 -12.37 9.69 7.94
C SER A 144 -11.96 9.87 9.40
N THR A 145 -10.70 9.57 9.67
CA THR A 145 -10.05 9.71 10.98
C THR A 145 -8.83 10.61 10.84
N THR A 146 -8.67 11.56 11.76
CA THR A 146 -7.43 12.34 11.87
C THR A 146 -6.70 11.89 13.13
N LEU A 147 -5.48 11.36 12.97
CA LEU A 147 -4.58 11.04 14.07
C LEU A 147 -3.71 12.27 14.32
N ASN A 148 -3.96 12.92 15.45
CA ASN A 148 -3.25 14.14 15.84
C ASN A 148 -1.86 13.83 16.41
N GLU A 149 -1.06 14.86 16.67
CA GLU A 149 0.32 14.72 17.14
C GLU A 149 0.44 13.87 18.43
N LEU A 150 -0.51 13.96 19.35
CA LEU A 150 -0.49 13.15 20.58
C LEU A 150 -0.65 11.66 20.25
N ALA A 151 -1.60 11.28 19.39
CA ALA A 151 -1.79 9.91 18.96
C ALA A 151 -0.56 9.37 18.20
N VAL A 152 0.01 10.17 17.28
CA VAL A 152 1.22 9.80 16.53
C VAL A 152 2.43 9.58 17.44
N ARG A 153 2.64 10.49 18.39
CA ARG A 153 3.80 10.49 19.29
C ARG A 153 3.72 9.42 20.37
N SER A 154 2.52 9.19 20.91
CA SER A 154 2.35 8.37 22.13
C SER A 154 2.07 6.90 21.84
N THR A 155 1.44 6.53 20.72
CA THR A 155 1.08 5.15 20.43
C THR A 155 2.33 4.28 20.27
N PRO A 156 2.45 3.15 20.99
CA PRO A 156 3.56 2.21 20.81
C PRO A 156 3.40 1.50 19.48
N ILE A 157 4.43 1.55 18.65
CA ILE A 157 4.50 0.88 17.34
C ILE A 157 5.87 0.26 17.11
N LEU A 158 5.87 -1.02 16.75
CA LEU A 158 7.09 -1.81 16.68
C LEU A 158 8.04 -1.33 15.56
N GLY A 159 7.49 -1.05 14.38
CA GLY A 159 8.26 -0.61 13.21
C GLY A 159 8.66 0.86 13.26
N ARG A 160 7.93 1.68 14.01
CA ARG A 160 7.95 3.16 13.96
C ARG A 160 7.73 3.72 12.55
N LYS A 161 6.93 3.01 11.74
CA LYS A 161 6.42 3.48 10.46
C LYS A 161 5.05 4.13 10.65
N PHE A 162 4.75 5.16 9.85
CA PHE A 162 3.43 5.80 9.95
C PHE A 162 2.30 4.84 9.52
N GLU A 163 2.59 3.89 8.63
CA GLU A 163 1.65 2.87 8.16
C GLU A 163 1.11 2.00 9.29
N ASP A 164 1.92 1.73 10.30
CA ASP A 164 1.50 0.95 11.46
C ASP A 164 0.38 1.63 12.25
N LEU A 165 0.29 2.97 12.17
CA LEU A 165 -0.76 3.75 12.79
C LEU A 165 -2.07 3.74 11.99
N LEU A 166 -2.02 3.46 10.69
CA LEU A 166 -3.22 3.41 9.84
C LEU A 166 -4.22 2.35 10.31
N THR A 167 -3.71 1.27 10.92
CA THR A 167 -4.57 0.20 11.47
C THR A 167 -5.49 0.66 12.60
N LEU A 168 -5.22 1.82 13.22
CA LEU A 168 -6.09 2.42 14.23
C LEU A 168 -7.36 3.00 13.60
N THR A 169 -7.34 3.32 12.31
CA THR A 169 -8.50 3.83 11.58
C THR A 169 -9.50 2.70 11.31
N PRO A 170 -10.79 2.88 11.62
CA PRO A 170 -11.83 1.95 11.25
C PRO A 170 -11.88 1.68 9.75
N GLY A 171 -12.12 0.44 9.34
CA GLY A 171 -12.18 0.06 7.93
C GLY A 171 -10.83 -0.09 7.23
N VAL A 172 -9.73 0.25 7.89
CA VAL A 172 -8.36 0.03 7.38
C VAL A 172 -7.78 -1.23 7.97
N SER A 173 -7.14 -2.05 7.16
CA SER A 173 -6.43 -3.25 7.59
C SER A 173 -5.11 -3.36 6.85
N VAL A 174 -4.07 -3.80 7.54
CA VAL A 174 -2.87 -4.34 6.92
C VAL A 174 -3.04 -5.85 6.89
N VAL A 175 -3.05 -6.40 5.70
CA VAL A 175 -3.25 -7.84 5.45
C VAL A 175 -2.05 -8.39 4.70
N GLN A 176 -1.75 -9.66 4.95
CA GLN A 176 -0.75 -10.35 4.16
C GLN A 176 -1.37 -10.71 2.81
N GLY A 177 -0.83 -10.14 1.76
CA GLY A 177 -1.17 -10.44 0.38
C GLY A 177 -0.10 -11.31 -0.30
N PRO A 178 -0.35 -11.71 -1.55
CA PRO A 178 0.62 -12.52 -2.31
C PRO A 178 1.89 -11.76 -2.68
N ASP A 179 1.84 -10.43 -2.65
CA ASP A 179 2.95 -9.55 -2.99
C ASP A 179 3.55 -8.83 -1.76
N GLY A 180 3.23 -9.29 -0.56
CA GLY A 180 3.61 -8.70 0.72
C GLY A 180 2.43 -8.08 1.47
N ASP A 181 2.72 -7.21 2.44
CA ASP A 181 1.68 -6.53 3.21
C ASP A 181 0.93 -5.51 2.35
N GLU A 182 -0.39 -5.53 2.45
CA GLU A 182 -1.30 -4.66 1.71
C GLU A 182 -2.13 -3.82 2.68
N ILE A 183 -2.15 -2.51 2.46
CA ILE A 183 -3.02 -1.59 3.21
C ILE A 183 -4.36 -1.54 2.48
N THR A 184 -5.38 -2.17 3.06
CA THR A 184 -6.71 -2.27 2.44
C THR A 184 -7.69 -1.31 3.08
N PHE A 185 -8.54 -0.69 2.26
CA PHE A 185 -9.63 0.17 2.68
C PHE A 185 -10.95 -0.41 2.17
N ALA A 186 -11.85 -0.72 3.09
CA ALA A 186 -13.17 -1.26 2.74
C ALA A 186 -13.11 -2.41 1.71
N GLY A 187 -12.18 -3.36 1.90
CA GLY A 187 -11.98 -4.53 1.04
C GLY A 187 -11.34 -4.24 -0.33
N GLN A 188 -10.92 -3.00 -0.60
CA GLN A 188 -10.28 -2.66 -1.87
C GLN A 188 -8.78 -2.96 -1.85
N ARG A 189 -8.21 -3.21 -3.03
CA ARG A 189 -6.78 -3.50 -3.23
C ARG A 189 -5.91 -2.33 -2.79
N GLY A 190 -4.77 -2.62 -2.18
CA GLY A 190 -3.82 -1.64 -1.68
C GLY A 190 -3.26 -0.71 -2.77
N VAL A 191 -3.10 -1.22 -3.98
CA VAL A 191 -2.65 -0.44 -5.15
C VAL A 191 -3.62 0.68 -5.57
N PHE A 192 -4.83 0.71 -5.02
CA PHE A 192 -5.83 1.76 -5.29
C PHE A 192 -5.79 2.89 -4.27
N ASN A 193 -4.92 2.85 -3.29
CA ASN A 193 -4.76 3.91 -2.31
C ASN A 193 -4.06 5.13 -2.91
N ASN A 194 -4.32 6.29 -2.32
CA ASN A 194 -3.60 7.52 -2.64
C ASN A 194 -2.94 8.06 -1.38
N VAL A 195 -1.61 8.14 -1.39
CA VAL A 195 -0.81 8.72 -0.31
C VAL A 195 -0.28 10.07 -0.76
N SER A 196 -0.44 11.09 0.09
CA SER A 196 0.11 12.42 -0.14
C SER A 196 0.95 12.87 1.06
N LEU A 197 2.02 13.61 0.78
CA LEU A 197 2.89 14.24 1.76
C LEU A 197 2.85 15.75 1.54
N ASP A 198 2.36 16.52 2.54
CA ASP A 198 2.17 17.98 2.43
C ASP A 198 1.41 18.40 1.15
N GLY A 199 0.43 17.60 0.72
CA GLY A 199 -0.38 17.83 -0.49
C GLY A 199 0.24 17.36 -1.80
N GLY A 200 1.52 17.00 -1.83
CA GLY A 200 2.18 16.40 -2.99
C GLY A 200 1.92 14.89 -3.08
N ASP A 201 1.89 14.37 -4.30
CA ASP A 201 1.75 12.94 -4.52
C ASP A 201 2.96 12.16 -3.98
N TYR A 202 2.70 11.16 -3.14
CA TYR A 202 3.71 10.32 -2.49
C TYR A 202 3.55 8.83 -2.85
N ASN A 203 3.06 8.54 -4.05
CA ASN A 203 2.87 7.18 -4.52
C ASN A 203 3.98 6.75 -5.48
N ASN A 204 4.39 5.48 -5.41
CA ASN A 204 5.21 4.84 -6.43
C ASN A 204 4.33 4.43 -7.61
N GLY A 205 4.56 5.00 -8.79
CA GLY A 205 3.76 4.73 -9.99
C GLY A 205 4.00 3.34 -10.58
N PHE A 206 5.13 2.71 -10.26
CA PHE A 206 5.46 1.38 -10.76
C PHE A 206 4.71 0.30 -9.98
N PHE A 207 4.82 0.27 -8.66
CA PHE A 207 4.18 -0.75 -7.82
C PHE A 207 2.76 -0.40 -7.37
N GLY A 208 2.38 0.89 -7.35
CA GLY A 208 1.08 1.34 -6.86
C GLY A 208 1.01 1.52 -5.34
N GLU A 209 2.11 1.41 -4.62
CA GLU A 209 2.25 1.66 -3.18
C GLU A 209 2.78 3.09 -2.91
N GLN A 210 3.02 3.46 -1.64
CA GLN A 210 3.74 4.71 -1.32
C GLN A 210 5.22 4.65 -1.77
N LEU A 211 5.87 5.79 -1.91
CA LEU A 211 7.30 5.86 -2.19
C LEU A 211 8.09 5.15 -1.09
N GLY A 212 9.17 4.44 -1.47
CA GLY A 212 9.90 3.55 -0.56
C GLY A 212 9.20 2.22 -0.32
N GLY A 213 7.88 2.22 -0.26
CA GLY A 213 7.06 1.04 -0.08
C GLY A 213 7.45 0.23 1.16
N GLN A 214 7.26 -1.08 1.09
CA GLN A 214 7.66 -2.00 2.16
C GLN A 214 9.17 -2.23 2.25
N ARG A 215 9.97 -1.67 1.34
CA ARG A 215 11.40 -1.92 1.20
C ARG A 215 12.27 -0.96 2.00
N ALA A 216 11.80 0.27 2.22
CA ALA A 216 12.43 1.19 3.15
C ALA A 216 12.01 0.85 4.58
N ALA A 217 12.96 0.81 5.52
CA ALA A 217 12.63 0.60 6.92
C ALA A 217 11.83 1.78 7.50
N ILE A 218 12.09 2.99 7.01
CA ILE A 218 11.26 4.19 7.12
C ILE A 218 11.39 4.99 5.83
N ASP A 219 10.33 5.64 5.40
CA ASP A 219 10.29 6.53 4.23
C ASP A 219 10.03 7.99 4.66
N ILE A 220 9.23 8.18 5.70
CA ILE A 220 8.97 9.46 6.35
C ILE A 220 9.29 9.32 7.83
N THR A 221 10.19 10.18 8.35
CA THR A 221 10.47 10.17 9.78
C THR A 221 9.22 10.50 10.59
N LEU A 222 8.84 9.59 11.52
CA LEU A 222 7.65 9.75 12.35
C LEU A 222 7.69 11.01 13.22
N GLU A 223 8.89 11.44 13.62
CA GLU A 223 9.08 12.67 14.39
C GLU A 223 8.81 13.95 13.58
N ALA A 224 8.84 13.86 12.25
CA ALA A 224 8.44 14.97 11.37
C ALA A 224 6.94 15.06 11.15
N VAL A 225 6.18 13.98 11.42
CA VAL A 225 4.74 13.98 11.20
C VAL A 225 4.06 14.78 12.31
N LYS A 226 3.24 15.76 11.92
CA LYS A 226 2.37 16.51 12.82
C LYS A 226 1.06 15.75 13.05
N GLU A 227 0.43 15.39 11.96
CA GLU A 227 -0.82 14.65 11.94
C GLU A 227 -1.02 13.98 10.58
N PHE A 228 -1.91 13.02 10.50
CA PHE A 228 -2.37 12.53 9.23
C PHE A 228 -3.87 12.24 9.24
N GLN A 229 -4.49 12.56 8.12
CA GLN A 229 -5.87 12.26 7.84
C GLN A 229 -5.94 10.99 7.01
N VAL A 230 -6.82 10.10 7.41
CA VAL A 230 -7.13 8.86 6.69
C VAL A 230 -8.60 8.92 6.29
N VAL A 231 -8.88 9.03 4.99
CA VAL A 231 -10.23 8.97 4.44
C VAL A 231 -10.47 7.54 3.98
N ALA A 232 -11.23 6.79 4.77
CA ALA A 232 -11.50 5.39 4.48
C ALA A 232 -12.53 5.19 3.36
N THR A 233 -13.54 6.06 3.29
CA THR A 233 -14.59 6.02 2.26
C THR A 233 -15.19 7.40 2.04
N GLY A 234 -15.82 7.60 0.87
CA GLY A 234 -16.57 8.81 0.57
C GLY A 234 -15.73 10.05 0.28
N ALA A 235 -14.46 9.90 -0.12
CA ALA A 235 -13.57 11.01 -0.44
C ALA A 235 -14.22 11.99 -1.42
N SER A 236 -14.04 13.30 -1.17
CA SER A 236 -14.59 14.38 -2.00
C SER A 236 -14.01 14.39 -3.42
N ALA A 237 -14.63 15.10 -4.38
CA ALA A 237 -14.21 15.09 -5.80
C ALA A 237 -12.81 15.68 -6.04
N GLU A 238 -12.25 16.43 -5.10
CA GLU A 238 -10.86 16.91 -5.17
C GLU A 238 -9.81 15.81 -5.05
N PHE A 239 -10.17 14.68 -4.42
CA PHE A 239 -9.28 13.52 -4.31
C PHE A 239 -9.50 12.60 -5.50
N GLY A 240 -8.47 12.47 -6.30
CA GLY A 240 -8.45 11.57 -7.46
C GLY A 240 -7.52 10.39 -7.26
N ARG A 241 -7.45 9.59 -8.33
CA ARG A 241 -6.52 8.48 -8.46
C ARG A 241 -6.62 7.47 -7.32
N THR A 242 -7.80 7.35 -6.74
CA THR A 242 -8.08 6.45 -5.63
C THR A 242 -9.41 5.73 -5.86
N ALA A 243 -9.39 4.43 -5.69
CA ALA A 243 -10.57 3.58 -5.57
C ALA A 243 -10.53 2.78 -4.24
N GLY A 244 -9.49 3.01 -3.44
CA GLY A 244 -9.33 2.58 -2.04
C GLY A 244 -9.51 3.76 -1.09
N GLY A 245 -8.53 4.03 -0.24
CA GLY A 245 -8.50 5.16 0.68
C GLY A 245 -7.54 6.28 0.29
N VAL A 246 -7.64 7.39 1.01
CA VAL A 246 -6.70 8.51 0.93
C VAL A 246 -5.97 8.63 2.26
N ILE A 247 -4.65 8.71 2.19
CA ILE A 247 -3.77 8.93 3.33
C ILE A 247 -3.07 10.26 3.08
N ASN A 248 -3.32 11.24 3.93
CA ASN A 248 -2.77 12.57 3.78
C ASN A 248 -1.89 12.90 4.99
N VAL A 249 -0.57 12.90 4.78
CA VAL A 249 0.45 13.13 5.82
C VAL A 249 0.84 14.59 5.83
N ILE A 250 0.73 15.24 6.98
CA ILE A 250 1.13 16.64 7.19
C ILE A 250 2.34 16.69 8.11
N THR A 251 3.39 17.35 7.66
CA THR A 251 4.62 17.50 8.41
C THR A 251 4.59 18.71 9.35
N LYS A 252 5.42 18.66 10.40
CA LYS A 252 5.61 19.77 11.33
C LYS A 252 6.20 20.98 10.63
N SER A 253 5.98 22.13 11.23
CA SER A 253 6.55 23.43 10.84
C SER A 253 7.28 24.04 12.03
N GLY A 254 8.17 25.01 11.74
CA GLY A 254 8.75 25.84 12.78
C GLY A 254 7.72 26.80 13.39
N THR A 255 8.06 27.36 14.55
CA THR A 255 7.23 28.31 15.31
C THR A 255 8.08 29.52 15.70
N ASN A 256 7.50 30.50 16.40
CA ASN A 256 8.23 31.66 16.92
C ASN A 256 9.24 31.30 18.03
N GLY A 257 9.06 30.16 18.70
CA GLY A 257 10.03 29.60 19.64
C GLY A 257 10.91 28.57 18.96
N VAL A 258 12.21 28.56 19.27
CA VAL A 258 13.08 27.45 18.85
C VAL A 258 12.78 26.25 19.72
N HIS A 259 12.51 25.12 19.08
CA HIS A 259 12.21 23.86 19.75
C HIS A 259 12.77 22.68 18.97
N GLY A 260 12.99 21.59 19.65
CA GLY A 260 13.52 20.40 19.00
C GLY A 260 13.49 19.17 19.90
N SER A 261 13.99 18.07 19.33
CA SER A 261 14.13 16.81 20.04
C SER A 261 15.35 16.04 19.57
N ALA A 262 15.90 15.22 20.46
CA ALA A 262 16.84 14.15 20.11
C ALA A 262 16.36 12.86 20.76
N PHE A 263 16.48 11.73 20.08
CA PHE A 263 15.99 10.46 20.58
C PHE A 263 16.87 9.30 20.17
N HIS A 264 16.82 8.25 20.99
CA HIS A 264 17.44 6.95 20.71
C HIS A 264 16.51 5.83 21.21
N PHE A 265 16.25 4.85 20.34
CA PHE A 265 15.50 3.63 20.65
C PHE A 265 16.40 2.43 20.40
N GLN A 266 16.35 1.44 21.29
CA GLN A 266 17.16 0.23 21.23
C GLN A 266 16.32 -1.01 21.44
N ARG A 267 16.45 -1.97 20.52
CA ARG A 267 16.02 -3.37 20.68
C ARG A 267 17.20 -4.31 20.53
N MET A 268 17.17 -5.44 21.21
CA MET A 268 18.25 -6.42 21.19
C MET A 268 17.74 -7.84 21.48
N GLU A 269 18.47 -8.82 21.06
CA GLU A 269 18.17 -10.26 21.28
C GLU A 269 17.81 -10.57 22.74
N ALA A 270 18.63 -10.09 23.71
CA ALA A 270 18.43 -10.35 25.14
C ALA A 270 17.08 -9.84 25.70
N LEU A 271 16.40 -8.97 24.99
CA LEU A 271 15.09 -8.39 25.36
C LEU A 271 13.97 -8.86 24.40
N THR A 272 14.20 -9.93 23.68
CA THR A 272 13.28 -10.50 22.70
C THR A 272 13.02 -11.97 23.04
N ALA A 273 11.76 -12.37 23.03
CA ALA A 273 11.39 -13.77 23.22
C ALA A 273 11.67 -14.59 21.93
N ASP A 274 11.65 -15.90 22.06
CA ASP A 274 11.69 -16.79 20.90
C ASP A 274 10.44 -16.63 20.03
N THR A 275 10.59 -16.85 18.75
CA THR A 275 9.50 -16.89 17.78
C THR A 275 8.53 -18.03 18.05
N SER A 276 7.36 -18.05 17.44
CA SER A 276 6.34 -19.08 17.64
C SER A 276 6.80 -20.50 17.29
N ASP A 277 7.85 -20.65 16.46
CA ASP A 277 8.51 -21.91 16.15
C ASP A 277 9.66 -22.25 17.13
N GLY A 278 9.77 -21.52 18.25
CA GLY A 278 10.74 -21.79 19.32
C GLY A 278 12.18 -21.41 19.01
N LYS A 279 12.42 -20.51 18.08
CA LYS A 279 13.76 -20.08 17.67
C LYS A 279 14.09 -18.67 18.10
N PRO A 280 15.30 -18.39 18.65
CA PRO A 280 15.71 -17.04 19.01
C PRO A 280 15.97 -16.19 17.75
N LEU A 281 15.82 -14.88 17.89
CA LEU A 281 16.30 -13.90 16.93
C LEU A 281 17.80 -13.66 17.15
N ARG A 282 18.64 -14.46 16.53
CA ARG A 282 20.09 -14.46 16.78
C ARG A 282 20.78 -13.18 16.32
N ASP A 283 21.71 -12.68 17.14
CA ASP A 283 22.47 -11.45 16.89
C ASP A 283 21.57 -10.24 16.56
N PHE A 284 20.30 -10.29 17.03
CA PHE A 284 19.37 -9.23 16.76
C PHE A 284 19.71 -7.97 17.54
N HIS A 285 19.90 -6.90 16.81
CA HIS A 285 19.93 -5.55 17.37
C HIS A 285 19.33 -4.55 16.37
N ARG A 286 18.59 -3.62 16.90
CA ARG A 286 18.05 -2.48 16.15
C ARG A 286 18.23 -1.22 16.95
N GLU A 287 18.91 -0.26 16.34
CA GLU A 287 19.08 1.10 16.81
C GLU A 287 18.28 2.03 15.93
N GLN A 288 17.49 2.90 16.53
CA GLN A 288 16.77 3.96 15.82
C GLN A 288 17.01 5.26 16.54
N PHE A 289 17.60 6.22 15.87
CA PHE A 289 18.06 7.47 16.45
C PHE A 289 17.80 8.64 15.53
N GLY A 290 17.65 9.81 16.13
CA GLY A 290 17.40 11.00 15.33
C GLY A 290 17.09 12.23 16.16
N GLY A 291 16.55 13.22 15.50
CA GLY A 291 16.16 14.46 16.14
C GLY A 291 15.46 15.42 15.20
N THR A 292 14.89 16.44 15.81
CA THR A 292 14.21 17.52 15.09
C THR A 292 14.66 18.86 15.64
N ILE A 293 14.60 19.89 14.80
CA ILE A 293 14.76 21.29 15.20
C ILE A 293 13.89 22.18 14.33
N GLY A 294 13.18 23.12 14.97
CA GLY A 294 12.36 24.12 14.29
C GLY A 294 12.41 25.45 15.00
N GLY A 295 12.16 26.51 14.25
CA GLY A 295 12.19 27.87 14.79
C GLY A 295 11.94 28.94 13.73
N PRO A 296 12.03 30.24 14.10
CA PRO A 296 11.84 31.32 13.17
C PRO A 296 13.13 31.63 12.38
N ILE A 297 13.01 31.76 11.05
CA ILE A 297 13.98 32.50 10.22
C ILE A 297 13.73 33.99 10.43
N LYS A 298 12.44 34.37 10.49
CA LYS A 298 11.98 35.71 10.82
C LYS A 298 10.69 35.58 11.61
N GLN A 299 10.68 36.12 12.84
CA GLN A 299 9.51 36.07 13.71
C GLN A 299 8.22 36.51 12.97
N ASP A 300 7.12 35.79 13.21
CA ASP A 300 5.79 36.00 12.68
C ASP A 300 5.68 35.85 11.15
N LYS A 301 6.79 35.53 10.42
CA LYS A 301 6.79 35.54 8.96
C LYS A 301 7.38 34.32 8.28
N ALA A 302 8.53 33.83 8.78
CA ALA A 302 9.21 32.74 8.11
C ALA A 302 9.79 31.78 9.12
N PHE A 303 9.57 30.51 8.90
CA PHE A 303 9.89 29.44 9.82
C PHE A 303 10.63 28.32 9.11
N TYR A 304 11.50 27.60 9.84
CA TYR A 304 12.18 26.41 9.37
C TYR A 304 11.88 25.22 10.28
N PHE A 305 11.94 24.04 9.71
CA PHE A 305 11.85 22.78 10.44
C PHE A 305 12.74 21.73 9.77
N PHE A 306 13.54 21.02 10.59
CA PHE A 306 14.36 19.90 10.15
C PHE A 306 14.08 18.68 11.01
N ALA A 307 14.08 17.50 10.37
CA ALA A 307 14.01 16.21 11.04
C ALA A 307 15.00 15.25 10.38
N PHE A 308 15.63 14.43 11.20
CA PHE A 308 16.51 13.35 10.79
C PHE A 308 16.20 12.11 11.60
N GLU A 309 16.17 10.94 10.95
CA GLU A 309 16.02 9.65 11.60
C GLU A 309 16.89 8.61 10.90
N GLY A 310 17.62 7.81 11.69
CA GLY A 310 18.44 6.72 11.21
C GLY A 310 18.05 5.40 11.84
N ILE A 311 18.06 4.32 11.04
CA ILE A 311 17.92 2.94 11.49
C ILE A 311 19.18 2.18 11.13
N ARG A 312 19.66 1.41 12.11
CA ARG A 312 20.66 0.35 11.93
C ARG A 312 20.12 -0.91 12.58
N GLU A 313 19.98 -1.94 11.79
CA GLU A 313 19.50 -3.23 12.26
C GLU A 313 20.38 -4.33 11.74
N ASN A 314 20.57 -5.36 12.51
CA ASN A 314 21.11 -6.63 12.08
C ASN A 314 20.34 -7.78 12.71
N LEU A 315 20.21 -8.85 11.96
CA LEU A 315 19.64 -10.11 12.40
C LEU A 315 20.38 -11.22 11.69
N LYS A 316 20.86 -12.22 12.44
CA LYS A 316 21.41 -13.43 11.83
C LYS A 316 20.27 -14.40 11.55
N ARG A 317 20.08 -14.73 10.29
CA ARG A 317 19.02 -15.63 9.87
C ARG A 317 19.48 -17.09 9.95
N ASP A 318 18.62 -17.91 10.54
CA ASP A 318 18.67 -19.34 10.34
C ASP A 318 18.19 -19.65 8.92
N ASN A 319 19.04 -20.28 8.14
CA ASN A 319 18.78 -20.72 6.78
C ASN A 319 19.16 -22.21 6.66
N LEU A 320 19.78 -22.65 5.58
CA LEU A 320 20.32 -23.99 5.48
C LEU A 320 21.48 -24.30 6.46
N SER A 321 21.91 -23.30 7.26
CA SER A 321 22.86 -23.51 8.36
C SER A 321 22.27 -24.18 9.59
N ALA A 322 20.96 -24.09 9.80
CA ALA A 322 20.25 -24.62 10.95
C ALA A 322 19.59 -25.98 10.64
N GLN A 323 19.41 -26.80 11.67
CA GLN A 323 18.62 -28.02 11.56
C GLN A 323 17.20 -27.70 11.10
N ILE A 324 16.65 -28.51 10.19
CA ILE A 324 15.30 -28.41 9.68
C ILE A 324 14.46 -29.56 10.25
N GLY A 325 13.34 -29.15 10.90
CA GLY A 325 12.51 -30.09 11.65
C GLY A 325 13.04 -30.43 13.03
N ASP A 326 12.28 -31.19 13.79
CA ASP A 326 12.58 -31.49 15.19
C ASP A 326 13.60 -32.65 15.37
N THR A 327 13.82 -33.43 14.31
CA THR A 327 14.67 -34.63 14.37
C THR A 327 15.95 -34.43 13.57
N PRO A 328 17.15 -34.44 14.22
CA PRO A 328 18.40 -34.38 13.52
C PRO A 328 18.59 -35.56 12.56
N CYS A 329 19.32 -35.35 11.49
CA CYS A 329 19.65 -36.44 10.59
C CYS A 329 20.63 -37.41 11.27
N PRO A 330 20.32 -38.73 11.36
CA PRO A 330 21.20 -39.72 11.98
C PRO A 330 22.44 -40.00 11.14
N VAL A 331 22.49 -39.53 9.90
CA VAL A 331 23.61 -39.73 8.97
C VAL A 331 24.21 -38.37 8.62
N PRO A 332 25.49 -38.12 8.89
CA PRO A 332 26.12 -36.83 8.64
C PRO A 332 26.27 -36.48 7.15
N THR A 333 26.28 -37.49 6.27
CA THR A 333 26.41 -37.33 4.80
C THR A 333 25.39 -38.20 4.07
N PRO A 334 24.10 -37.85 4.13
CA PRO A 334 23.07 -38.60 3.44
C PRO A 334 23.20 -38.45 1.91
N THR A 335 23.17 -39.59 1.20
CA THR A 335 23.28 -39.64 -0.26
C THR A 335 22.12 -40.39 -0.89
N ILE A 336 21.79 -40.06 -2.13
CA ILE A 336 20.81 -40.83 -2.89
C ILE A 336 21.29 -42.25 -3.15
N GLY A 337 20.35 -43.17 -3.26
CA GLY A 337 20.64 -44.60 -3.40
C GLY A 337 20.81 -45.28 -2.06
N ALA A 338 21.70 -44.80 -1.16
CA ALA A 338 21.95 -45.42 0.14
C ALA A 338 20.98 -44.94 1.23
N ASN A 339 20.56 -43.65 1.23
CA ASN A 339 19.79 -43.04 2.28
C ASN A 339 18.50 -42.35 1.75
N GLU A 340 18.04 -42.72 0.57
CA GLU A 340 16.91 -42.04 -0.11
C GLU A 340 15.64 -42.02 0.73
N ALA A 341 15.27 -43.14 1.35
CA ALA A 341 14.09 -43.21 2.20
C ALA A 341 14.20 -42.28 3.42
N LEU A 342 15.42 -42.14 3.96
CA LEU A 342 15.69 -41.22 5.08
C LEU A 342 15.63 -39.77 4.62
N ILE A 343 16.21 -39.43 3.46
CA ILE A 343 16.12 -38.09 2.88
C ILE A 343 14.64 -37.70 2.63
N ASN A 344 13.84 -38.61 2.13
CA ASN A 344 12.41 -38.35 1.86
C ASN A 344 11.58 -38.12 3.14
N SER A 345 11.99 -38.68 4.27
CA SER A 345 11.23 -38.64 5.52
C SER A 345 11.72 -37.62 6.56
N ASN A 346 12.90 -37.02 6.38
CA ASN A 346 13.55 -36.19 7.38
C ASN A 346 14.10 -34.87 6.76
N GLY A 347 13.56 -33.74 7.21
CA GLY A 347 13.92 -32.42 6.68
C GLY A 347 15.39 -32.04 6.88
N ASP A 348 15.99 -32.45 8.00
CA ASP A 348 17.42 -32.21 8.24
C ASP A 348 18.32 -33.06 7.33
N CYS A 349 17.90 -34.30 7.03
CA CYS A 349 18.60 -35.12 6.03
C CYS A 349 18.49 -34.55 4.63
N GLN A 350 17.36 -33.96 4.27
CA GLN A 350 17.19 -33.21 2.99
C GLN A 350 18.19 -32.06 2.90
N ARG A 351 18.24 -31.22 3.95
CA ARG A 351 19.17 -30.10 4.06
C ARG A 351 20.64 -30.56 3.88
N LEU A 352 21.06 -31.58 4.67
CA LEU A 352 22.42 -32.08 4.60
C LEU A 352 22.76 -32.70 3.25
N ALA A 353 21.83 -33.45 2.65
CA ALA A 353 22.02 -34.02 1.31
C ALA A 353 22.21 -32.95 0.24
N LEU A 354 21.38 -31.91 0.27
CA LEU A 354 21.47 -30.79 -0.67
C LEU A 354 22.76 -29.99 -0.51
N THR A 355 23.07 -29.56 0.71
CA THR A 355 24.28 -28.76 0.99
C THR A 355 25.57 -29.54 0.70
N GLN A 356 25.63 -30.83 1.04
CA GLN A 356 26.74 -31.70 0.74
C GLN A 356 26.89 -31.90 -0.77
N PHE A 357 25.80 -32.13 -1.50
CA PHE A 357 25.81 -32.26 -2.96
C PHE A 357 26.40 -31.04 -3.63
N ILE A 358 25.91 -29.84 -3.27
CA ILE A 358 26.37 -28.59 -3.86
C ILE A 358 27.83 -28.32 -3.50
N LYS A 359 28.26 -28.62 -2.27
CA LYS A 359 29.65 -28.47 -1.83
C LYS A 359 30.59 -29.40 -2.60
N THR A 360 30.20 -30.65 -2.80
CA THR A 360 31.06 -31.63 -3.50
C THR A 360 31.10 -31.43 -5.01
N THR A 361 30.00 -31.07 -5.63
CA THR A 361 29.90 -30.92 -7.10
C THR A 361 30.33 -29.54 -7.61
N ARG A 362 30.20 -28.49 -6.80
CA ARG A 362 30.44 -27.11 -7.20
C ARG A 362 31.45 -26.35 -6.33
N ASN A 363 31.94 -26.95 -5.27
CA ASN A 363 32.77 -26.30 -4.24
C ASN A 363 32.08 -25.03 -3.67
N GLN A 364 30.76 -25.07 -3.51
CA GLN A 364 29.93 -23.97 -3.06
C GLN A 364 29.31 -24.31 -1.70
N VAL A 365 29.40 -23.38 -0.77
CA VAL A 365 28.87 -23.53 0.60
C VAL A 365 27.50 -22.85 0.69
N GLU A 366 26.47 -23.61 1.11
CA GLU A 366 25.10 -23.14 1.23
C GLU A 366 24.56 -23.23 2.68
N ASP A 367 25.37 -23.66 3.63
CA ASP A 367 25.00 -23.96 5.00
C ASP A 367 25.64 -23.04 6.05
N LEU A 368 25.97 -21.82 5.70
CA LEU A 368 26.42 -20.79 6.64
C LEU A 368 25.28 -19.88 7.09
N PRO A 369 25.29 -19.46 8.37
CA PRO A 369 24.37 -18.40 8.80
C PRO A 369 24.66 -17.08 8.09
N VAL A 370 23.62 -16.31 7.80
CA VAL A 370 23.71 -15.08 7.02
C VAL A 370 23.24 -13.90 7.83
N ASP A 371 24.09 -12.89 7.99
CA ASP A 371 23.72 -11.59 8.56
C ASP A 371 22.82 -10.83 7.59
N HIS A 372 21.80 -10.17 8.13
CA HIS A 372 20.86 -9.38 7.38
C HIS A 372 20.86 -7.91 7.82
N PRO A 373 21.89 -7.14 7.48
CA PRO A 373 21.99 -5.74 7.90
C PRO A 373 21.07 -4.83 7.09
N ILE A 374 20.33 -4.00 7.82
CA ILE A 374 19.50 -2.91 7.28
C ILE A 374 20.09 -1.58 7.71
N LYS A 375 20.21 -0.65 6.77
CA LYS A 375 20.59 0.74 7.01
C LYS A 375 19.61 1.66 6.31
N ASN A 376 18.96 2.53 7.09
CA ASN A 376 18.02 3.52 6.56
C ASN A 376 18.29 4.87 7.21
N TYR A 377 18.23 5.94 6.41
CA TYR A 377 18.37 7.32 6.86
C TYR A 377 17.33 8.18 6.16
N ALA A 378 16.40 8.74 6.93
CA ALA A 378 15.39 9.68 6.45
C ALA A 378 15.68 11.10 6.94
N PHE A 379 15.48 12.06 6.08
CA PHE A 379 15.69 13.47 6.35
C PHE A 379 14.56 14.30 5.76
N LEU A 380 14.02 15.24 6.53
CA LEU A 380 13.03 16.20 6.06
C LEU A 380 13.44 17.61 6.43
N SER A 381 13.33 18.53 5.49
CA SER A 381 13.44 19.97 5.72
C SER A 381 12.23 20.71 5.18
N LYS A 382 11.76 21.72 5.90
CA LYS A 382 10.60 22.52 5.52
C LYS A 382 10.83 23.98 5.85
N VAL A 383 10.35 24.85 4.97
CA VAL A 383 10.29 26.28 5.17
C VAL A 383 8.87 26.75 4.88
N ASP A 384 8.29 27.44 5.83
CA ASP A 384 7.01 28.12 5.72
C ASP A 384 7.27 29.62 5.72
N TRP A 385 6.71 30.33 4.74
CA TRP A 385 6.95 31.76 4.58
C TRP A 385 5.67 32.52 4.25
N ASP A 386 5.24 33.40 5.14
CA ASP A 386 4.20 34.37 4.89
C ASP A 386 4.78 35.53 4.06
N LEU A 387 4.68 35.40 2.72
CA LEU A 387 5.23 36.38 1.76
C LEU A 387 4.60 37.76 1.97
N ASN A 388 3.28 37.76 2.17
CA ASN A 388 2.49 38.93 2.54
C ASN A 388 1.16 38.45 3.16
N ASN A 389 0.27 39.37 3.50
CA ASN A 389 -1.03 39.07 4.13
C ASN A 389 -1.95 38.16 3.29
N SER A 390 -1.71 38.07 1.97
CA SER A 390 -2.53 37.28 1.05
C SER A 390 -1.85 36.02 0.56
N ASN A 391 -0.53 35.87 0.69
CA ASN A 391 0.21 34.77 0.10
C ASN A 391 1.13 34.11 1.13
N LYS A 392 0.99 32.78 1.26
CA LYS A 392 1.86 31.92 2.06
C LYS A 392 2.49 30.88 1.16
N LEU A 393 3.80 30.72 1.25
CA LEU A 393 4.60 29.71 0.55
C LEU A 393 5.08 28.66 1.56
N ALA A 394 4.88 27.39 1.26
CA ALA A 394 5.48 26.28 1.99
C ALA A 394 6.32 25.43 1.02
N VAL A 395 7.56 25.18 1.39
CA VAL A 395 8.50 24.35 0.60
C VAL A 395 9.03 23.26 1.51
N SER A 396 8.89 22.00 1.10
CA SER A 396 9.48 20.87 1.81
C SER A 396 10.34 20.01 0.89
N TYR A 397 11.37 19.42 1.47
CA TYR A 397 12.25 18.44 0.85
C TYR A 397 12.38 17.24 1.75
N ASN A 398 11.99 16.06 1.23
CA ASN A 398 12.14 14.76 1.88
C ASN A 398 13.18 13.94 1.14
N TYR A 399 14.13 13.38 1.89
CA TYR A 399 15.16 12.47 1.38
C TYR A 399 15.17 11.20 2.20
N ASP A 400 15.19 10.05 1.53
CA ASP A 400 15.41 8.74 2.16
C ASP A 400 16.53 7.99 1.45
N TYR A 401 17.32 7.27 2.26
CA TYR A 401 18.33 6.31 1.84
C TYR A 401 18.07 4.99 2.54
N SER A 402 17.90 3.90 1.79
CA SER A 402 17.72 2.57 2.35
C SER A 402 18.61 1.55 1.66
N LYS A 403 19.22 0.66 2.45
CA LYS A 403 19.99 -0.48 1.95
C LYS A 403 19.76 -1.69 2.84
N ASN A 404 19.24 -2.76 2.23
CA ASN A 404 19.07 -4.06 2.83
C ASN A 404 20.03 -5.03 2.15
N THR A 405 20.88 -5.68 2.93
CA THR A 405 21.86 -6.64 2.42
C THR A 405 21.45 -8.06 2.83
N ASN A 406 21.72 -9.04 1.98
CA ASN A 406 21.30 -10.43 2.15
C ASN A 406 19.77 -10.58 2.24
N GLN A 407 19.06 -9.74 1.53
CA GLN A 407 17.61 -9.80 1.42
C GLN A 407 17.22 -11.08 0.67
N THR A 408 16.24 -11.79 1.21
CA THR A 408 15.54 -12.86 0.51
C THR A 408 14.22 -12.30 -0.03
N PHE A 409 13.77 -12.87 -1.14
CA PHE A 409 12.61 -12.34 -1.87
C PHE A 409 11.48 -13.35 -1.95
N ASP A 410 11.65 -14.47 -1.29
CA ASP A 410 10.67 -15.53 -1.11
C ASP A 410 10.70 -16.03 0.33
N VAL A 411 9.64 -16.68 0.72
CA VAL A 411 9.48 -17.27 2.04
C VAL A 411 9.89 -18.75 2.02
N ALA A 412 11.16 -19.01 2.06
CA ALA A 412 11.71 -20.35 2.07
C ALA A 412 12.98 -20.42 2.91
N THR A 413 13.47 -21.62 3.14
CA THR A 413 14.78 -21.83 3.72
C THR A 413 15.84 -21.66 2.64
N TYR A 414 16.66 -20.63 2.77
CA TYR A 414 17.60 -20.21 1.74
C TYR A 414 19.02 -20.70 2.02
N GLY A 415 19.71 -21.09 0.94
CA GLY A 415 21.16 -21.18 0.92
C GLY A 415 21.82 -19.79 0.84
N ASN A 416 23.13 -19.77 1.02
CA ASN A 416 23.92 -18.53 0.98
C ASN A 416 23.87 -17.82 -0.38
N SER A 417 23.70 -18.57 -1.47
CA SER A 417 23.67 -18.03 -2.83
C SER A 417 22.35 -17.32 -3.17
N ALA A 418 21.27 -17.66 -2.49
CA ALA A 418 19.93 -17.14 -2.79
C ALA A 418 19.62 -15.81 -2.09
N ASN A 419 20.62 -14.99 -1.79
CA ASN A 419 20.47 -13.68 -1.16
C ASN A 419 20.79 -12.56 -2.13
N GLY A 420 20.13 -11.43 -1.97
CA GLY A 420 20.34 -10.25 -2.76
C GLY A 420 20.61 -9.00 -1.95
N ILE A 421 20.92 -7.92 -2.64
CA ILE A 421 21.02 -6.57 -2.08
C ILE A 421 19.87 -5.75 -2.65
N GLU A 422 19.09 -5.14 -1.78
CA GLU A 422 18.15 -4.11 -2.16
C GLU A 422 18.71 -2.75 -1.78
N GLY A 423 18.94 -1.94 -2.78
CA GLY A 423 19.53 -0.62 -2.58
C GLY A 423 21.02 -0.50 -2.98
N PRO A 424 21.60 0.70 -2.73
CA PRO A 424 21.00 1.79 -1.98
C PRO A 424 19.83 2.44 -2.73
N SER A 425 18.64 2.28 -2.19
CA SER A 425 17.47 3.02 -2.65
C SER A 425 17.58 4.46 -2.21
N LYS A 426 17.17 5.38 -3.06
CA LYS A 426 17.21 6.82 -2.77
C LYS A 426 15.93 7.47 -3.23
N ILE A 427 15.25 8.12 -2.30
CA ILE A 427 14.04 8.87 -2.57
C ILE A 427 14.34 10.35 -2.36
N ASN A 428 13.91 11.18 -3.30
CA ASN A 428 13.98 12.63 -3.20
C ASN A 428 12.59 13.16 -3.56
N VAL A 429 11.99 13.95 -2.69
CA VAL A 429 10.70 14.61 -2.93
C VAL A 429 10.82 16.08 -2.58
N VAL A 430 10.47 16.95 -3.51
CA VAL A 430 10.31 18.39 -3.30
C VAL A 430 8.84 18.74 -3.45
N ASN A 431 8.26 19.39 -2.46
CA ASN A 431 6.90 19.94 -2.53
C ASN A 431 6.96 21.46 -2.40
N VAL A 432 6.20 22.15 -3.22
CA VAL A 432 6.03 23.60 -3.20
C VAL A 432 4.54 23.91 -3.20
N ASN A 433 4.07 24.56 -2.15
CA ASN A 433 2.66 24.90 -1.97
C ASN A 433 2.51 26.40 -1.82
N LEU A 434 1.70 27.01 -2.66
CA LEU A 434 1.34 28.43 -2.60
C LEU A 434 -0.13 28.56 -2.23
N PHE A 435 -0.40 29.16 -1.09
CA PHE A 435 -1.74 29.48 -0.60
C PHE A 435 -2.00 30.95 -0.80
N THR A 436 -3.03 31.30 -1.57
CA THR A 436 -3.41 32.67 -1.89
C THR A 436 -4.81 32.99 -1.42
N THR A 437 -4.94 34.01 -0.58
CA THR A 437 -6.22 34.59 -0.18
C THR A 437 -6.52 35.79 -1.06
N LEU A 438 -7.36 35.60 -2.06
CA LEU A 438 -7.77 36.66 -2.99
C LEU A 438 -8.79 37.63 -2.38
N SER A 439 -9.64 37.10 -1.49
CA SER A 439 -10.59 37.87 -0.69
C SER A 439 -11.05 37.00 0.50
N PRO A 440 -11.81 37.51 1.47
CA PRO A 440 -12.37 36.69 2.54
C PRO A 440 -13.19 35.48 2.04
N THR A 441 -13.72 35.53 0.81
CA THR A 441 -14.55 34.48 0.21
C THR A 441 -13.87 33.70 -0.93
N LYS A 442 -12.67 34.07 -1.35
CA LYS A 442 -11.98 33.44 -2.49
C LYS A 442 -10.55 33.08 -2.12
N VAL A 443 -10.23 31.81 -2.21
CA VAL A 443 -8.88 31.30 -1.90
C VAL A 443 -8.43 30.35 -3.01
N ASN A 444 -7.11 30.34 -3.24
CA ASN A 444 -6.45 29.42 -4.19
C ASN A 444 -5.33 28.64 -3.54
N GLU A 445 -5.13 27.40 -3.97
CA GLU A 445 -4.06 26.52 -3.54
C GLU A 445 -3.38 25.93 -4.77
N ALA A 446 -2.16 26.36 -5.04
CA ALA A 446 -1.33 25.82 -6.10
C ALA A 446 -0.28 24.91 -5.50
N HIS A 447 -0.20 23.68 -6.00
CA HIS A 447 0.72 22.66 -5.55
C HIS A 447 1.60 22.19 -6.70
N PHE A 448 2.90 22.08 -6.43
CA PHE A 448 3.88 21.46 -7.30
C PHE A 448 4.69 20.45 -6.49
N SER A 449 4.81 19.23 -7.00
CA SER A 449 5.66 18.20 -6.43
C SER A 449 6.53 17.57 -7.50
N TYR A 450 7.78 17.30 -7.13
CA TYR A 450 8.70 16.53 -7.94
C TYR A 450 9.32 15.43 -7.07
N SER A 451 9.21 14.18 -7.52
CA SER A 451 9.85 13.06 -6.85
C SER A 451 10.76 12.29 -7.81
N ARG A 452 11.85 11.78 -7.24
CA ARG A 452 12.78 10.89 -7.90
C ARG A 452 13.13 9.74 -6.97
N GLU A 453 12.83 8.54 -7.39
CA GLU A 453 13.14 7.31 -6.66
C GLU A 453 14.06 6.43 -7.50
N LEU A 454 15.16 5.98 -6.88
CA LEU A 454 16.09 5.00 -7.45
C LEU A 454 16.02 3.75 -6.58
N ARG A 455 15.75 2.58 -7.18
CA ARG A 455 15.62 1.29 -6.50
C ARG A 455 16.49 0.22 -7.18
N PRO A 456 17.83 0.25 -7.02
CA PRO A 456 18.68 -0.78 -7.58
C PRO A 456 18.57 -2.06 -6.76
N ARG A 457 18.61 -3.19 -7.43
CA ARG A 457 18.70 -4.52 -6.84
C ARG A 457 19.83 -5.30 -7.50
N SER A 458 20.56 -6.07 -6.70
CA SER A 458 21.67 -6.88 -7.18
C SER A 458 21.82 -8.15 -6.36
N THR A 459 22.60 -9.10 -6.85
CA THR A 459 22.95 -10.30 -6.11
C THR A 459 24.14 -10.06 -5.18
N VAL A 460 24.24 -10.84 -4.12
CA VAL A 460 25.40 -10.84 -3.21
C VAL A 460 26.56 -11.65 -3.79
N THR A 461 26.26 -12.76 -4.46
CA THR A 461 27.24 -13.72 -4.97
C THR A 461 27.20 -13.82 -6.49
N SER A 462 28.35 -14.13 -7.08
CA SER A 462 28.51 -14.42 -8.51
C SER A 462 28.91 -15.87 -8.72
N ASN A 463 28.73 -16.40 -9.92
CA ASN A 463 29.12 -17.75 -10.32
C ASN A 463 28.42 -18.87 -9.54
N VAL A 464 27.12 -18.67 -9.26
CA VAL A 464 26.28 -19.67 -8.59
C VAL A 464 25.36 -20.35 -9.60
N PRO A 465 24.74 -21.50 -9.29
CA PRO A 465 23.81 -22.16 -10.21
C PRO A 465 22.56 -21.30 -10.45
N ALA A 466 21.79 -21.71 -11.46
CA ALA A 466 20.45 -21.17 -11.66
C ALA A 466 19.59 -21.27 -10.39
N ASP A 467 18.63 -20.39 -10.23
CA ASP A 467 17.66 -20.43 -9.14
C ASP A 467 17.04 -21.82 -9.03
N THR A 468 17.20 -22.44 -7.90
CA THR A 468 16.78 -23.84 -7.69
C THR A 468 15.98 -23.95 -6.40
N GLY A 469 14.73 -24.38 -6.54
CA GLY A 469 13.82 -24.59 -5.42
C GLY A 469 13.21 -25.97 -5.40
N VAL A 470 12.79 -26.43 -4.22
CA VAL A 470 12.07 -27.68 -4.00
C VAL A 470 10.63 -27.34 -3.59
N GLY A 471 9.67 -27.80 -4.40
CA GLY A 471 8.26 -27.44 -4.27
C GLY A 471 7.86 -26.13 -4.95
N PHE A 472 6.58 -25.94 -5.26
CA PHE A 472 6.06 -24.67 -5.80
C PHE A 472 6.06 -23.53 -4.78
N ALA A 473 5.87 -23.88 -3.49
CA ALA A 473 6.20 -23.03 -2.36
C ALA A 473 7.48 -23.61 -1.74
N PRO A 474 8.67 -23.21 -2.22
CA PRO A 474 9.87 -23.98 -2.01
C PRO A 474 10.26 -24.02 -0.54
N SER A 475 10.40 -25.24 0.00
CA SER A 475 10.91 -25.47 1.34
C SER A 475 12.41 -25.23 1.43
N PHE A 476 13.13 -25.45 0.31
CA PHE A 476 14.55 -25.22 0.16
C PHE A 476 14.81 -24.41 -1.09
N ARG A 477 15.75 -23.48 -1.02
CA ARG A 477 16.13 -22.66 -2.15
C ARG A 477 17.59 -22.28 -2.12
N PHE A 478 18.22 -22.31 -3.27
CA PHE A 478 19.60 -21.89 -3.47
C PHE A 478 19.80 -21.47 -4.94
N GLY A 479 20.96 -20.90 -5.25
CA GLY A 479 21.26 -20.40 -6.56
C GLY A 479 20.88 -18.93 -6.74
N PHE A 480 21.07 -18.46 -7.95
CA PHE A 480 20.93 -17.05 -8.32
C PHE A 480 19.46 -16.63 -8.22
N PRO A 481 19.09 -15.61 -7.45
CA PRO A 481 17.70 -15.17 -7.37
C PRO A 481 17.15 -14.78 -8.75
N PHE A 482 16.14 -15.50 -9.23
CA PHE A 482 15.66 -15.49 -10.62
C PHE A 482 15.27 -14.12 -11.17
N PHE A 483 14.88 -13.17 -10.34
CA PHE A 483 14.44 -11.85 -10.78
C PHE A 483 15.50 -10.75 -10.58
N LEU A 484 16.72 -11.08 -10.17
CA LEU A 484 17.79 -10.10 -9.99
C LEU A 484 18.80 -10.05 -11.15
N GLU A 485 18.69 -10.93 -12.13
CA GLU A 485 19.66 -11.09 -13.21
C GLU A 485 19.39 -10.17 -14.42
N PRO A 486 20.43 -9.49 -14.89
CA PRO A 486 21.78 -9.34 -14.33
C PRO A 486 21.84 -8.39 -13.15
N ASN A 487 21.08 -7.35 -13.11
CA ASN A 487 20.77 -6.41 -12.04
C ASN A 487 19.50 -5.70 -12.42
N VAL A 488 18.65 -5.43 -11.46
CA VAL A 488 17.45 -4.62 -11.65
C VAL A 488 17.78 -3.20 -11.26
N ASP A 489 17.74 -2.30 -12.22
CA ASP A 489 17.80 -0.86 -12.02
C ASP A 489 16.42 -0.28 -12.31
N GLU A 490 15.85 0.40 -11.34
CA GLU A 490 14.58 1.09 -11.48
C GLU A 490 14.74 2.54 -11.05
N LEU A 491 14.51 3.44 -12.00
CA LEU A 491 14.54 4.87 -11.76
C LEU A 491 13.21 5.48 -12.16
N LEU A 492 12.51 5.99 -11.16
CA LEU A 492 11.21 6.60 -11.31
C LEU A 492 11.32 8.11 -11.11
N TRP A 493 10.83 8.90 -12.07
CA TRP A 493 10.61 10.34 -11.93
C TRP A 493 9.13 10.64 -11.98
N ARG A 494 8.75 11.62 -11.19
CA ARG A 494 7.36 12.03 -11.14
C ARG A 494 7.24 13.52 -10.93
N THR A 495 6.44 14.16 -11.77
CA THR A 495 6.07 15.58 -11.64
C THR A 495 4.58 15.64 -11.42
N HIS A 496 4.15 16.34 -10.39
CA HIS A 496 2.76 16.56 -10.06
C HIS A 496 2.49 18.05 -9.96
N THR A 497 1.50 18.52 -10.67
CA THR A 497 0.99 19.90 -10.59
C THR A 497 -0.50 19.84 -10.31
N LYS A 498 -0.95 20.59 -9.32
CA LYS A 498 -2.36 20.67 -8.93
C LYS A 498 -2.72 22.09 -8.58
N ASP A 499 -3.91 22.53 -8.98
CA ASP A 499 -4.47 23.82 -8.60
C ASP A 499 -5.92 23.64 -8.14
N ASN A 500 -6.25 24.23 -7.00
CA ASN A 500 -7.56 24.19 -6.40
C ASN A 500 -8.04 25.62 -6.08
N PHE A 501 -9.15 26.01 -6.64
CA PHE A 501 -9.79 27.27 -6.33
C PHE A 501 -11.06 27.03 -5.53
N SER A 502 -11.22 27.74 -4.41
CA SER A 502 -12.40 27.69 -3.57
C SER A 502 -13.09 29.06 -3.54
N TRP A 503 -14.39 29.05 -3.72
CA TRP A 503 -15.22 30.25 -3.73
C TRP A 503 -16.43 30.06 -2.81
N ILE A 504 -16.52 30.92 -1.79
CA ILE A 504 -17.65 30.99 -0.88
C ILE A 504 -18.63 32.00 -1.44
N SER A 505 -19.87 31.64 -1.52
CA SER A 505 -20.96 32.50 -2.01
C SER A 505 -22.25 32.14 -1.27
N GLY A 506 -22.55 32.81 -0.12
CA GLY A 506 -23.66 32.55 0.85
C GLY A 506 -23.62 31.13 1.46
N ASN A 507 -24.62 30.13 1.30
CA ASN A 507 -24.67 28.79 1.85
C ASN A 507 -23.95 27.69 0.97
N HIS A 508 -23.20 27.99 -0.13
CA HIS A 508 -22.43 27.06 -0.96
C HIS A 508 -20.94 27.37 -0.93
N THR A 509 -20.10 26.42 -0.94
CA THR A 509 -18.69 26.57 -1.31
C THR A 509 -18.39 25.73 -2.53
N PHE A 510 -18.23 26.44 -3.60
CA PHE A 510 -17.73 25.86 -4.82
C PHE A 510 -16.23 25.63 -4.69
N LYS A 511 -15.79 24.45 -5.07
CA LYS A 511 -14.38 24.13 -5.26
C LYS A 511 -14.22 23.49 -6.63
N PHE A 512 -13.28 23.98 -7.40
CA PHE A 512 -12.94 23.40 -8.68
C PHE A 512 -11.42 23.41 -8.87
N GLY A 513 -10.93 22.47 -9.62
CA GLY A 513 -9.51 22.39 -9.82
C GLY A 513 -9.12 21.34 -10.84
N GLY A 514 -7.83 21.26 -11.03
CA GLY A 514 -7.24 20.33 -11.95
C GLY A 514 -5.90 19.81 -11.46
N GLU A 515 -5.53 18.64 -11.93
CA GLU A 515 -4.21 18.06 -11.68
C GLU A 515 -3.64 17.38 -12.93
N TRP A 516 -2.34 17.40 -13.03
CA TRP A 516 -1.58 16.65 -14.01
C TRP A 516 -0.40 15.98 -13.31
N ILE A 517 -0.22 14.70 -13.61
CA ILE A 517 0.90 13.92 -13.12
C ILE A 517 1.58 13.26 -14.31
N HIS A 518 2.86 13.56 -14.46
CA HIS A 518 3.73 12.88 -15.40
C HIS A 518 4.63 11.90 -14.65
N THR A 519 4.59 10.64 -15.01
CA THR A 519 5.42 9.58 -14.43
C THR A 519 6.28 8.98 -15.52
N LEU A 520 7.59 8.94 -15.30
CA LEU A 520 8.54 8.28 -16.18
C LEU A 520 9.27 7.21 -15.37
N ASN A 521 9.21 5.96 -15.85
CA ASN A 521 9.97 4.84 -15.32
C ASN A 521 11.02 4.40 -16.32
N ASP A 522 12.29 4.50 -15.95
CA ASP A 522 13.43 3.97 -16.71
C ASP A 522 13.93 2.74 -15.98
N GLN A 523 13.73 1.57 -16.58
CA GLN A 523 14.02 0.30 -15.95
C GLN A 523 14.75 -0.65 -16.89
N THR A 524 15.64 -1.46 -16.32
CA THR A 524 16.17 -2.67 -16.94
C THR A 524 15.82 -3.86 -16.05
N PHE A 525 14.85 -4.66 -16.49
CA PHE A 525 14.44 -5.88 -15.79
C PHE A 525 14.63 -7.10 -16.68
N ARG A 526 15.62 -7.92 -16.34
CA ARG A 526 15.96 -9.19 -17.01
C ARG A 526 15.76 -10.37 -16.08
N GLY A 527 14.57 -10.45 -15.46
CA GLY A 527 14.23 -11.59 -14.63
C GLY A 527 14.24 -12.90 -15.39
N PHE A 528 14.58 -13.98 -14.73
CA PHE A 528 14.66 -15.35 -15.26
C PHE A 528 15.70 -15.61 -16.37
N PHE A 529 16.59 -14.70 -16.70
CA PHE A 529 17.62 -14.91 -17.73
C PHE A 529 18.66 -15.98 -17.32
N THR A 530 18.88 -16.19 -16.02
CA THR A 530 19.72 -17.28 -15.46
C THR A 530 18.96 -18.58 -15.27
N GLY A 531 17.69 -18.64 -15.64
CA GLY A 531 16.84 -19.81 -15.46
C GLY A 531 16.39 -20.04 -14.03
N ARG A 532 15.27 -20.74 -13.89
CA ARG A 532 14.71 -21.19 -12.61
C ARG A 532 14.30 -22.65 -12.72
N TYR A 533 14.74 -23.45 -11.76
CA TYR A 533 14.33 -24.85 -11.61
C TYR A 533 13.46 -25.01 -10.38
N LEU A 534 12.32 -25.66 -10.48
CA LEU A 534 11.51 -26.10 -9.35
C LEU A 534 11.36 -27.62 -9.41
N PHE A 535 11.76 -28.28 -8.33
CA PHE A 535 11.64 -29.71 -8.17
C PHE A 535 10.54 -30.06 -7.18
N ASP A 536 9.98 -31.26 -7.32
CA ASP A 536 8.95 -31.78 -6.41
C ASP A 536 9.49 -32.13 -5.02
N SER A 537 10.77 -32.60 -4.98
CA SER A 537 11.41 -33.11 -3.77
C SER A 537 12.93 -32.92 -3.81
N ALA A 538 13.55 -33.02 -2.65
CA ALA A 538 15.02 -33.01 -2.54
C ALA A 538 15.64 -34.21 -3.25
N THR A 539 15.03 -35.39 -3.15
CA THR A 539 15.50 -36.60 -3.86
C THR A 539 15.27 -36.48 -5.37
N GLY A 540 14.18 -35.88 -5.80
CA GLY A 540 13.93 -35.58 -7.19
C GLY A 540 14.99 -34.68 -7.79
N PHE A 541 15.37 -33.59 -7.10
CA PHE A 541 16.51 -32.77 -7.49
C PHE A 541 17.81 -33.54 -7.58
N LEU A 542 18.15 -34.34 -6.53
CA LEU A 542 19.41 -35.11 -6.48
C LEU A 542 19.45 -36.15 -7.61
N ARG A 543 18.35 -36.84 -7.91
CA ARG A 543 18.24 -37.75 -9.04
C ARG A 543 18.43 -37.07 -10.39
N TYR A 544 17.87 -35.87 -10.54
CA TYR A 544 18.00 -35.08 -11.76
C TYR A 544 19.41 -34.50 -11.96
N ALA A 545 20.00 -33.98 -10.89
CA ALA A 545 21.25 -33.23 -10.94
C ALA A 545 22.51 -34.12 -10.86
N SER A 546 22.40 -35.35 -10.35
CA SER A 546 23.51 -36.26 -10.19
C SER A 546 23.73 -37.12 -11.44
N PRO A 547 24.99 -37.47 -11.77
CA PRO A 547 25.27 -38.44 -12.82
C PRO A 547 24.87 -39.86 -12.38
N GLN A 548 24.64 -40.72 -13.32
CA GLN A 548 24.21 -42.09 -13.05
C GLN A 548 25.18 -42.86 -12.12
N ALA A 549 26.49 -42.65 -12.29
CA ALA A 549 27.53 -43.26 -11.43
C ALA A 549 27.39 -42.88 -9.93
N ALA A 550 26.75 -41.75 -9.63
CA ALA A 550 26.44 -41.27 -8.27
C ALA A 550 24.98 -41.55 -7.86
N GLY A 551 24.26 -42.42 -8.55
CA GLY A 551 22.89 -42.80 -8.26
C GLY A 551 21.82 -41.87 -8.86
N GLY A 552 22.18 -40.88 -9.70
CA GLY A 552 21.30 -40.02 -10.42
C GLY A 552 20.96 -40.54 -11.82
N PHE A 553 20.08 -39.87 -12.52
CA PHE A 553 19.66 -40.23 -13.87
C PHE A 553 19.70 -39.04 -14.86
N GLY A 554 20.09 -37.86 -14.41
CA GLY A 554 20.07 -36.67 -15.21
C GLY A 554 18.64 -36.26 -15.60
N PRO A 555 18.46 -35.40 -16.65
CA PRO A 555 17.16 -34.91 -17.07
C PRO A 555 16.27 -35.97 -17.74
N SER A 556 16.72 -37.19 -17.88
CA SER A 556 15.93 -38.31 -18.39
C SER A 556 15.25 -39.14 -17.32
N VAL A 557 15.33 -38.71 -16.07
CA VAL A 557 14.70 -39.41 -14.93
C VAL A 557 13.16 -39.35 -15.04
N LEU A 558 12.54 -40.50 -14.74
CA LEU A 558 11.10 -40.67 -14.60
C LEU A 558 10.73 -41.09 -13.19
N GLU A 559 9.65 -40.54 -12.70
CA GLU A 559 8.93 -41.00 -11.53
C GLU A 559 7.74 -41.83 -11.98
N CYS A 560 7.60 -42.99 -11.39
CA CYS A 560 6.46 -43.88 -11.69
C CYS A 560 5.47 -43.85 -10.51
N PHE A 561 4.21 -43.69 -10.82
CA PHE A 561 3.11 -43.65 -9.85
C PHE A 561 2.10 -44.76 -10.19
N ASN A 562 1.61 -45.48 -9.21
CA ASN A 562 0.57 -46.47 -9.40
C ASN A 562 -0.83 -45.80 -9.65
N THR A 563 -1.86 -46.59 -9.86
CA THR A 563 -3.23 -46.13 -10.14
C THR A 563 -3.85 -45.33 -8.98
N SER A 564 -3.31 -45.42 -7.78
CA SER A 564 -3.71 -44.60 -6.62
C SER A 564 -2.88 -43.33 -6.45
N GLY A 565 -1.95 -43.07 -7.36
CA GLY A 565 -1.06 -41.92 -7.32
C GLY A 565 0.13 -42.08 -6.36
N ALA A 566 0.38 -43.26 -5.81
CA ALA A 566 1.54 -43.51 -4.93
C ALA A 566 2.78 -43.76 -5.76
N PHE A 567 3.91 -43.08 -5.37
CA PHE A 567 5.22 -43.28 -5.98
C PHE A 567 5.68 -44.75 -5.87
N THR A 568 6.13 -45.35 -6.94
CA THR A 568 6.54 -46.73 -7.06
C THR A 568 8.00 -46.92 -7.45
N GLY A 569 8.70 -45.88 -7.82
CA GLY A 569 10.13 -45.90 -8.09
C GLY A 569 10.58 -45.06 -9.25
N TRP A 570 11.89 -45.02 -9.41
CA TRP A 570 12.59 -44.27 -10.44
C TRP A 570 12.86 -45.12 -11.67
N ARG A 571 12.84 -44.47 -12.85
CA ARG A 571 13.26 -45.04 -14.14
C ARG A 571 14.05 -44.01 -14.92
N THR A 572 14.87 -44.48 -15.86
CA THR A 572 15.57 -43.57 -16.78
C THR A 572 15.32 -43.91 -18.23
N GLN A 573 14.79 -42.98 -18.96
CA GLN A 573 14.58 -43.10 -20.39
C GLN A 573 15.90 -43.24 -21.17
N ALA A 574 17.02 -42.74 -20.66
CA ALA A 574 18.32 -42.88 -21.32
C ALA A 574 18.77 -44.36 -21.40
N LEU A 575 18.27 -45.20 -20.50
CA LEU A 575 18.51 -46.68 -20.52
C LEU A 575 17.35 -47.47 -21.14
N GLY A 576 16.37 -46.77 -21.78
CA GLY A 576 15.21 -47.42 -22.33
C GLY A 576 14.19 -47.92 -21.31
N GLU A 577 14.32 -47.49 -20.06
CA GLU A 577 13.37 -47.89 -19.01
C GLU A 577 12.07 -47.12 -19.16
N ALA A 578 10.96 -47.77 -18.81
CA ALA A 578 9.62 -47.21 -18.77
C ALA A 578 8.93 -47.55 -17.43
N CYS A 579 7.93 -46.78 -17.08
CA CYS A 579 7.11 -47.12 -15.93
C CYS A 579 6.31 -48.40 -16.17
N PRO A 580 6.02 -49.20 -15.11
CA PRO A 580 5.21 -50.44 -15.22
C PRO A 580 3.87 -50.18 -15.91
N ALA A 581 3.38 -51.20 -16.60
CA ALA A 581 2.06 -51.09 -17.26
C ALA A 581 0.96 -50.76 -16.27
N GLY A 582 0.11 -49.79 -16.59
CA GLY A 582 -0.95 -49.26 -15.71
C GLY A 582 -0.47 -48.16 -14.71
N SER A 583 0.81 -47.82 -14.72
CA SER A 583 1.36 -46.69 -13.95
C SER A 583 1.31 -45.41 -14.79
N SER A 584 1.22 -44.25 -14.12
CA SER A 584 1.51 -42.96 -14.73
C SER A 584 3.00 -42.62 -14.56
N ALA A 585 3.56 -41.93 -15.54
CA ALA A 585 4.93 -41.40 -15.50
C ALA A 585 4.90 -39.89 -15.26
N GLY A 586 5.78 -39.41 -14.37
CA GLY A 586 6.07 -37.98 -14.15
C GLY A 586 7.57 -37.75 -14.20
N GLY A 587 7.98 -36.56 -13.84
CA GLY A 587 9.37 -36.25 -13.63
C GLY A 587 9.53 -35.32 -12.43
N PRO A 588 10.70 -35.32 -11.77
CA PRO A 588 10.91 -34.56 -10.53
C PRO A 588 10.97 -33.06 -10.78
N LEU A 589 11.18 -32.62 -12.01
CA LEU A 589 11.18 -31.22 -12.37
C LEU A 589 9.74 -30.75 -12.57
N LEU A 590 9.21 -29.98 -11.61
CA LEU A 590 7.87 -29.41 -11.71
C LEU A 590 7.79 -28.28 -12.74
N LEU A 591 8.83 -27.45 -12.78
CA LEU A 591 8.88 -26.28 -13.66
C LEU A 591 10.33 -25.91 -13.95
N TYR A 592 10.62 -25.65 -15.22
CA TYR A 592 11.76 -24.87 -15.66
C TYR A 592 11.23 -23.59 -16.34
N LEU A 593 11.76 -22.46 -15.94
CA LEU A 593 11.36 -21.15 -16.45
C LEU A 593 12.62 -20.34 -16.78
N GLN A 594 12.68 -19.77 -17.98
CA GLN A 594 13.77 -18.92 -18.40
C GLN A 594 13.27 -17.85 -19.36
N ASN A 595 13.84 -16.65 -19.29
CA ASN A 595 13.68 -15.64 -20.33
C ASN A 595 14.88 -15.63 -21.27
N GLY A 596 14.64 -15.31 -22.52
CA GLY A 596 15.64 -15.23 -23.56
C GLY A 596 15.44 -14.02 -24.46
N ILE A 597 16.37 -13.80 -25.37
CA ILE A 597 16.37 -12.71 -26.36
C ILE A 597 16.23 -13.26 -27.77
N SER A 598 15.34 -12.66 -28.56
CA SER A 598 15.26 -12.88 -30.01
C SER A 598 16.43 -12.16 -30.71
N THR A 599 17.02 -12.81 -31.68
CA THR A 599 18.09 -12.23 -32.51
C THR A 599 17.64 -12.03 -33.93
N GLY A 600 18.31 -11.12 -34.66
CA GLY A 600 18.01 -10.85 -36.07
C GLY A 600 16.82 -9.91 -36.30
N ILE A 601 16.27 -9.31 -35.28
CA ILE A 601 15.20 -8.30 -35.39
C ILE A 601 15.84 -6.93 -35.24
N SER A 602 15.75 -6.10 -36.28
CA SER A 602 16.33 -4.76 -36.29
C SER A 602 15.52 -3.78 -35.46
N GLY A 603 16.18 -2.85 -34.74
CA GLY A 603 15.53 -1.75 -34.01
C GLY A 603 14.94 -2.15 -32.65
N VAL A 604 15.17 -3.38 -32.20
CA VAL A 604 14.71 -3.84 -30.88
C VAL A 604 15.60 -3.26 -29.79
N PRO A 605 15.03 -2.64 -28.74
CA PRO A 605 15.80 -2.18 -27.58
C PRO A 605 16.52 -3.34 -26.86
N PRO A 606 17.53 -3.05 -26.05
CA PRO A 606 18.17 -4.07 -25.20
C PRO A 606 17.14 -4.85 -24.36
N PRO A 607 17.37 -6.13 -24.11
CA PRO A 607 16.44 -6.96 -23.33
C PRO A 607 16.14 -6.36 -21.96
N GLY A 608 14.88 -6.39 -21.57
CA GLY A 608 14.39 -5.84 -20.30
C GLY A 608 14.42 -4.32 -20.19
N LYS A 609 15.06 -3.61 -21.14
CA LYS A 609 15.10 -2.14 -21.13
C LYS A 609 13.77 -1.56 -21.53
N ASN A 610 13.21 -0.74 -20.68
CA ASN A 610 11.96 -0.03 -20.92
C ASN A 610 12.00 1.36 -20.34
N ILE A 611 11.46 2.33 -21.10
CA ILE A 611 11.19 3.69 -20.63
C ILE A 611 9.69 3.92 -20.81
N ALA A 612 8.93 3.60 -19.76
CA ALA A 612 7.49 3.82 -19.75
C ALA A 612 7.14 5.23 -19.27
N LYS A 613 6.15 5.84 -19.93
CA LYS A 613 5.63 7.17 -19.57
C LYS A 613 4.14 7.11 -19.39
N ASN A 614 3.65 7.53 -18.24
CA ASN A 614 2.23 7.70 -18.00
C ASN A 614 1.95 9.18 -17.73
N ASP A 615 0.86 9.68 -18.32
CA ASP A 615 0.28 10.98 -17.99
C ASP A 615 -1.12 10.77 -17.42
N ASP A 616 -1.33 11.23 -16.20
CA ASP A 616 -2.63 11.21 -15.53
C ASP A 616 -3.18 12.66 -15.49
N TYR A 617 -4.40 12.84 -15.94
CA TYR A 617 -5.14 14.12 -15.90
C TYR A 617 -6.37 13.98 -15.03
N GLY A 618 -6.65 15.00 -14.22
CA GLY A 618 -7.86 15.09 -13.43
C GLY A 618 -8.44 16.49 -13.45
N LEU A 619 -9.76 16.60 -13.59
CA LEU A 619 -10.51 17.84 -13.43
C LEU A 619 -11.70 17.58 -12.52
N PHE A 620 -12.03 18.52 -11.65
CA PHE A 620 -13.18 18.37 -10.78
C PHE A 620 -13.91 19.69 -10.54
N VAL A 621 -15.18 19.55 -10.23
CA VAL A 621 -16.04 20.58 -9.68
C VAL A 621 -16.86 19.95 -8.57
N GLN A 622 -16.98 20.67 -7.45
CA GLN A 622 -17.80 20.22 -6.34
C GLN A 622 -18.40 21.38 -5.60
N ASP A 623 -19.47 21.11 -4.91
CA ASP A 623 -20.15 22.05 -4.05
C ASP A 623 -20.52 21.44 -2.72
N SER A 624 -20.44 22.23 -1.67
CA SER A 624 -20.98 21.94 -0.37
C SER A 624 -22.08 22.94 -0.06
N TRP A 625 -23.29 22.47 -0.11
CA TRP A 625 -24.47 23.29 0.11
C TRP A 625 -25.03 23.08 1.52
N ARG A 626 -24.96 24.10 2.35
CA ARG A 626 -25.64 24.13 3.64
C ARG A 626 -27.13 24.48 3.43
N ALA A 627 -27.92 23.48 2.98
CA ALA A 627 -29.32 23.62 2.59
C ALA A 627 -30.19 24.15 3.74
N THR A 628 -29.83 23.81 4.99
CA THR A 628 -30.38 24.38 6.22
C THR A 628 -29.28 24.56 7.26
N PRO A 629 -29.49 25.25 8.39
CA PRO A 629 -28.50 25.31 9.46
C PRO A 629 -28.06 23.93 10.01
N TYR A 630 -28.81 22.89 9.73
CA TYR A 630 -28.65 21.55 10.26
C TYR A 630 -28.39 20.48 9.19
N LEU A 631 -28.44 20.85 7.90
CA LEU A 631 -28.28 19.92 6.78
C LEU A 631 -27.29 20.47 5.77
N THR A 632 -26.19 19.77 5.59
CA THR A 632 -25.21 20.03 4.54
C THR A 632 -25.30 18.95 3.46
N LEU A 633 -25.33 19.34 2.19
CA LEU A 633 -25.28 18.48 1.02
C LEU A 633 -23.95 18.70 0.31
N ASN A 634 -23.17 17.64 0.09
CA ASN A 634 -21.94 17.68 -0.68
C ASN A 634 -22.14 16.91 -1.99
N TYR A 635 -21.87 17.54 -3.11
CA TYR A 635 -21.94 16.87 -4.42
C TYR A 635 -20.87 17.40 -5.37
N GLY A 636 -20.39 16.53 -6.23
CA GLY A 636 -19.35 16.89 -7.17
C GLY A 636 -19.21 15.89 -8.31
N LEU A 637 -18.49 16.32 -9.31
CA LEU A 637 -18.11 15.51 -10.46
C LEU A 637 -16.62 15.64 -10.69
N ARG A 638 -15.97 14.51 -10.83
CA ARG A 638 -14.57 14.42 -11.26
C ARG A 638 -14.50 13.70 -12.59
N TRP A 639 -13.62 14.15 -13.47
CA TRP A 639 -13.20 13.46 -14.68
C TRP A 639 -11.70 13.13 -14.58
N GLU A 640 -11.34 11.91 -14.97
CA GLU A 640 -9.95 11.48 -15.06
C GLU A 640 -9.66 10.82 -16.41
N ALA A 641 -8.37 10.88 -16.78
CA ALA A 641 -7.81 10.16 -17.91
C ALA A 641 -6.40 9.70 -17.57
N GLN A 642 -6.09 8.45 -17.91
CA GLN A 642 -4.74 7.90 -17.81
C GLN A 642 -4.23 7.59 -19.23
N ILE A 643 -3.14 8.22 -19.63
CA ILE A 643 -2.49 7.97 -20.92
C ILE A 643 -1.35 6.99 -20.68
N LEU A 644 -1.48 5.79 -21.24
CA LEU A 644 -0.52 4.71 -21.13
C LEU A 644 0.53 4.80 -22.25
N PRO A 645 1.73 4.19 -22.07
CA PRO A 645 2.77 4.24 -23.09
C PRO A 645 2.38 3.46 -24.36
N GLY A 646 2.91 3.89 -25.49
CA GLY A 646 2.82 3.11 -26.73
C GLY A 646 3.72 1.87 -26.67
N PRO A 647 3.50 0.89 -27.57
CA PRO A 647 4.32 -0.31 -27.65
C PRO A 647 5.79 0.06 -27.96
N VAL A 648 6.73 -0.67 -27.33
CA VAL A 648 8.18 -0.46 -27.50
C VAL A 648 8.63 -0.80 -28.92
N ILE A 649 7.99 -1.81 -29.52
CA ILE A 649 8.17 -2.19 -30.91
C ILE A 649 6.80 -2.30 -31.59
N PRO A 650 6.72 -2.12 -32.92
CA PRO A 650 5.45 -2.27 -33.65
C PRO A 650 4.82 -3.66 -33.41
N PRO A 651 3.52 -3.73 -33.10
CA PRO A 651 2.83 -5.02 -32.89
C PRO A 651 3.01 -6.03 -34.04
N THR A 652 3.23 -5.54 -35.25
CA THR A 652 3.49 -6.37 -36.43
C THR A 652 4.86 -7.04 -36.46
N GLN A 653 5.74 -6.72 -35.52
CA GLN A 653 7.08 -7.31 -35.36
C GLN A 653 7.19 -8.24 -34.15
N THR A 654 6.10 -8.47 -33.44
CA THR A 654 6.04 -9.30 -32.24
C THR A 654 5.77 -10.78 -32.59
N ALA A 655 5.92 -11.67 -31.59
CA ALA A 655 5.60 -13.08 -31.74
C ALA A 655 4.12 -13.35 -32.09
N TYR A 656 3.24 -12.46 -31.69
CA TYR A 656 1.80 -12.55 -31.91
C TYR A 656 1.32 -11.75 -33.14
N ALA A 657 2.22 -11.25 -33.95
CA ALA A 657 1.88 -10.44 -35.13
C ALA A 657 0.83 -11.09 -36.08
N SER A 658 0.94 -12.40 -36.30
CA SER A 658 0.00 -13.17 -37.12
C SER A 658 -1.38 -13.36 -36.49
N LEU A 659 -1.52 -13.07 -35.21
CA LEU A 659 -2.77 -13.20 -34.47
C LEU A 659 -3.55 -11.88 -34.36
N LEU A 660 -2.93 -10.77 -34.75
CA LEU A 660 -3.61 -9.46 -34.76
C LEU A 660 -4.83 -9.52 -35.71
N GLY A 661 -6.00 -9.15 -35.15
CA GLY A 661 -7.27 -9.26 -35.87
C GLY A 661 -7.97 -10.64 -35.81
N ASN A 662 -7.35 -11.65 -35.20
CA ASN A 662 -8.03 -12.92 -34.92
C ASN A 662 -9.10 -12.69 -33.81
N PRO A 663 -10.36 -13.12 -34.03
CA PRO A 663 -11.44 -12.88 -33.06
C PRO A 663 -11.21 -13.54 -31.69
N ASN A 664 -10.42 -14.61 -31.65
CA ASN A 664 -10.07 -15.30 -30.41
C ASN A 664 -8.82 -14.71 -29.72
N PHE A 665 -8.13 -13.76 -30.35
CA PHE A 665 -6.98 -13.07 -29.74
C PHE A 665 -7.44 -11.72 -29.20
N PRO A 666 -7.41 -11.50 -27.87
CA PRO A 666 -8.08 -10.36 -27.24
C PRO A 666 -7.28 -9.05 -27.31
N SER A 667 -6.13 -9.01 -28.00
CA SER A 667 -5.25 -7.85 -28.03
C SER A 667 -5.03 -7.33 -29.45
N ASP A 668 -4.80 -6.05 -29.58
CA ASP A 668 -4.30 -5.39 -30.79
C ASP A 668 -2.80 -5.04 -30.70
N GLY A 669 -2.13 -5.47 -29.62
CA GLY A 669 -0.73 -5.21 -29.32
C GLY A 669 -0.44 -3.84 -28.72
N THR A 670 -1.48 -3.07 -28.37
CA THR A 670 -1.34 -1.76 -27.72
C THR A 670 -1.85 -1.77 -26.28
N LEU A 671 -1.41 -0.79 -25.49
CA LEU A 671 -1.96 -0.52 -24.16
C LEU A 671 -3.08 0.50 -24.30
N HIS A 672 -4.29 0.11 -23.95
CA HIS A 672 -5.46 0.97 -24.10
C HIS A 672 -5.52 2.02 -22.99
N SER A 673 -5.53 3.31 -23.36
CA SER A 673 -5.56 4.46 -22.43
C SER A 673 -6.99 4.81 -22.03
N PRO A 674 -7.41 4.61 -20.77
CA PRO A 674 -8.73 5.03 -20.30
C PRO A 674 -8.83 6.56 -20.24
N LYS A 675 -9.89 7.14 -20.86
CA LYS A 675 -10.07 8.61 -20.98
C LYS A 675 -11.46 9.10 -20.58
N LYS A 676 -12.36 8.23 -20.15
CA LYS A 676 -13.77 8.55 -19.90
C LYS A 676 -14.20 8.19 -18.49
N GLU A 677 -13.39 8.58 -17.51
CA GLU A 677 -13.56 8.19 -16.10
C GLU A 677 -14.31 9.29 -15.34
N PHE A 678 -15.62 9.32 -15.50
CA PHE A 678 -16.50 10.26 -14.80
C PHE A 678 -16.91 9.68 -13.44
N GLN A 679 -16.70 10.47 -12.39
CA GLN A 679 -16.81 10.09 -10.98
C GLN A 679 -17.79 11.02 -10.24
N PRO A 680 -19.10 10.84 -10.39
CA PRO A 680 -20.07 11.56 -9.57
C PRO A 680 -19.94 11.09 -8.10
N ARG A 681 -20.01 12.05 -7.18
CA ARG A 681 -19.98 11.85 -5.74
C ARG A 681 -21.02 12.71 -5.08
N VAL A 682 -21.77 12.17 -4.13
CA VAL A 682 -22.83 12.85 -3.40
C VAL A 682 -22.86 12.38 -1.96
N GLY A 683 -23.15 13.27 -1.05
CA GLY A 683 -23.35 12.94 0.35
C GLY A 683 -24.12 14.02 1.09
N PHE A 684 -24.57 13.68 2.29
CA PHE A 684 -25.17 14.64 3.21
C PHE A 684 -24.67 14.44 4.63
N ALA A 685 -24.69 15.51 5.41
CA ALA A 685 -24.50 15.50 6.85
C ALA A 685 -25.69 16.22 7.50
N TRP A 686 -26.43 15.51 8.36
CA TRP A 686 -27.64 16.00 9.01
C TRP A 686 -27.48 16.00 10.53
N ASP A 687 -27.44 17.20 11.12
CA ASP A 687 -27.48 17.39 12.58
C ASP A 687 -28.90 17.17 13.09
N LEU A 688 -29.17 15.96 13.57
CA LEU A 688 -30.47 15.56 14.12
C LEU A 688 -30.80 16.28 15.43
N SER A 689 -29.78 16.66 16.20
CA SER A 689 -29.89 17.33 17.50
C SER A 689 -30.13 18.83 17.38
N LYS A 690 -29.80 19.43 16.23
CA LYS A 690 -29.74 20.88 15.99
C LYS A 690 -28.75 21.61 16.93
N LYS A 691 -27.86 20.86 17.59
CA LYS A 691 -26.84 21.35 18.54
C LYS A 691 -25.45 20.85 18.23
N GLY A 692 -25.26 20.12 17.11
CA GLY A 692 -24.02 19.50 16.73
C GLY A 692 -23.64 18.30 17.60
N THR A 693 -24.59 17.67 18.30
CA THR A 693 -24.29 16.52 19.18
C THR A 693 -24.69 15.18 18.58
N SER A 694 -25.56 15.16 17.56
CA SER A 694 -26.00 13.92 16.89
C SER A 694 -26.06 14.16 15.40
N VAL A 695 -25.16 13.52 14.65
CA VAL A 695 -25.06 13.71 13.19
C VAL A 695 -25.21 12.37 12.47
N LEU A 696 -26.11 12.37 11.48
CA LEU A 696 -26.26 11.31 10.51
C LEU A 696 -25.61 11.74 9.20
N ARG A 697 -24.71 10.91 8.67
CA ARG A 697 -24.05 11.14 7.38
C ARG A 697 -24.32 9.99 6.44
N ALA A 698 -24.43 10.31 5.16
CA ALA A 698 -24.37 9.28 4.14
C ALA A 698 -23.63 9.81 2.90
N SER A 699 -22.94 8.94 2.21
CA SER A 699 -22.28 9.25 0.95
C SER A 699 -22.38 8.10 -0.05
N TYR A 700 -22.38 8.47 -1.32
CA TYR A 700 -22.27 7.56 -2.45
C TYR A 700 -21.32 8.15 -3.48
N GLY A 701 -20.47 7.33 -4.07
CA GLY A 701 -19.56 7.78 -5.10
C GLY A 701 -19.07 6.67 -6.02
N ILE A 702 -18.65 7.10 -7.20
CA ILE A 702 -17.94 6.27 -8.18
C ILE A 702 -16.47 6.69 -8.15
N PHE A 703 -15.58 5.70 -8.09
CA PHE A 703 -14.15 5.90 -8.01
C PHE A 703 -13.45 4.99 -9.03
N TYR A 704 -12.36 5.48 -9.65
CA TYR A 704 -11.53 4.69 -10.54
C TYR A 704 -10.15 4.47 -9.91
N GLY A 705 -9.71 3.19 -9.94
CA GLY A 705 -8.33 2.84 -9.69
C GLY A 705 -7.49 3.09 -10.92
N ARG A 706 -6.23 3.42 -10.76
CA ARG A 706 -5.29 3.56 -11.88
C ARG A 706 -4.56 2.25 -12.15
N GLN A 707 -4.08 2.07 -13.37
CA GLN A 707 -3.19 0.98 -13.73
C GLN A 707 -1.74 1.34 -13.35
N ASN A 708 -1.11 0.51 -12.52
CA ASN A 708 0.30 0.66 -12.18
C ASN A 708 1.23 0.24 -13.34
N MET A 709 2.49 0.69 -13.33
CA MET A 709 3.41 0.43 -14.44
C MET A 709 3.96 -1.00 -14.44
N LEU A 710 4.00 -1.69 -13.30
CA LEU A 710 4.42 -3.10 -13.22
C LEU A 710 3.56 -3.99 -14.11
N SER A 711 2.24 -3.80 -14.08
CA SER A 711 1.31 -4.54 -14.93
C SER A 711 1.41 -4.18 -16.42
N GLN A 712 2.00 -3.03 -16.76
CA GLN A 712 2.23 -2.57 -18.13
C GLN A 712 3.54 -3.13 -18.71
N VAL A 713 4.60 -3.16 -17.91
CA VAL A 713 5.97 -3.49 -18.35
C VAL A 713 6.07 -4.85 -19.02
N GLY A 714 5.42 -5.88 -18.49
CA GLY A 714 5.39 -7.19 -19.11
C GLY A 714 4.85 -7.15 -20.53
N SER A 715 3.76 -6.43 -20.78
CA SER A 715 3.19 -6.29 -22.13
C SER A 715 4.05 -5.43 -23.07
N LEU A 716 4.94 -4.60 -22.53
CA LEU A 716 5.85 -3.79 -23.31
C LEU A 716 7.10 -4.57 -23.72
N THR A 717 7.62 -5.46 -22.88
CA THR A 717 8.92 -6.13 -23.05
C THR A 717 8.79 -7.61 -23.42
N ASP A 718 7.83 -8.34 -22.85
CA ASP A 718 7.63 -9.79 -23.09
C ASP A 718 6.74 -10.01 -24.33
N ASN A 719 7.16 -9.43 -25.44
CA ASN A 719 6.42 -9.41 -26.70
C ASN A 719 6.92 -10.46 -27.70
N GLY A 720 7.87 -11.32 -27.27
CA GLY A 720 8.50 -12.34 -28.08
C GLY A 720 9.61 -11.84 -29.01
N ALA A 721 9.72 -10.53 -29.24
CA ALA A 721 10.77 -9.94 -30.08
C ALA A 721 11.88 -9.29 -29.25
N GLN A 722 11.57 -8.50 -28.25
CA GLN A 722 12.56 -7.94 -27.32
C GLN A 722 13.05 -9.01 -26.35
N GLN A 723 12.13 -9.69 -25.72
CA GLN A 723 12.37 -10.88 -24.91
C GLN A 723 11.18 -11.83 -24.99
N PHE A 724 11.43 -13.09 -24.66
CA PHE A 724 10.41 -14.14 -24.62
C PHE A 724 10.63 -15.03 -23.41
N GLY A 725 9.55 -15.62 -22.90
CA GLY A 725 9.60 -16.64 -21.88
C GLY A 725 9.69 -18.04 -22.44
N VAL A 726 10.40 -18.92 -21.73
CA VAL A 726 10.43 -20.37 -21.95
C VAL A 726 9.88 -21.01 -20.71
N THR A 727 8.87 -21.84 -20.87
CA THR A 727 8.29 -22.62 -19.78
C THR A 727 8.33 -24.09 -20.15
N CYS A 728 8.95 -24.91 -19.30
CA CYS A 728 8.91 -26.36 -19.43
C CYS A 728 8.27 -26.93 -18.18
N ALA A 729 7.19 -27.66 -18.32
CA ALA A 729 6.51 -28.34 -17.20
C ALA A 729 6.50 -29.85 -17.48
N THR A 730 6.68 -30.64 -16.43
CA THR A 730 6.85 -32.10 -16.55
C THR A 730 5.57 -32.88 -16.71
N SER A 731 4.43 -32.29 -16.39
CA SER A 731 3.13 -32.95 -16.52
C SER A 731 2.76 -33.38 -17.96
N PHE A 732 3.51 -32.90 -18.96
CA PHE A 732 3.24 -33.15 -20.37
C PHE A 732 4.55 -33.34 -21.19
N ALA A 733 5.12 -34.52 -21.09
CA ALA A 733 6.16 -35.02 -21.99
C ALA A 733 7.39 -34.12 -22.22
N PHE A 734 7.98 -33.53 -21.20
CA PHE A 734 9.30 -32.88 -21.23
C PHE A 734 9.58 -31.95 -22.40
N THR A 735 8.58 -31.23 -22.88
CA THR A 735 8.74 -30.35 -24.06
C THR A 735 8.97 -28.90 -23.60
N CYS A 736 10.14 -28.37 -23.91
CA CYS A 736 10.40 -26.95 -23.94
C CYS A 736 10.18 -26.45 -25.37
N PHE A 737 9.65 -25.25 -25.58
CA PHE A 737 9.44 -24.64 -26.92
C PHE A 737 8.55 -25.42 -27.88
N GLY A 738 7.58 -26.20 -27.41
CA GLY A 738 6.66 -26.91 -28.30
C GLY A 738 7.29 -27.99 -29.21
N ALA A 739 8.56 -28.31 -29.00
CA ALA A 739 9.29 -29.33 -29.73
C ALA A 739 10.05 -30.23 -28.76
N SER A 740 10.45 -31.41 -29.13
CA SER A 740 11.06 -32.48 -28.40
C SER A 740 12.37 -32.18 -27.62
N THR A 741 12.61 -30.93 -27.27
CA THR A 741 13.74 -30.50 -26.44
C THR A 741 13.41 -30.67 -24.98
N ARG A 742 14.27 -31.34 -24.23
CA ARG A 742 14.17 -31.54 -22.80
C ARG A 742 14.66 -30.28 -22.05
N PRO A 743 14.23 -30.08 -20.81
CA PRO A 743 14.87 -29.13 -19.92
C PRO A 743 16.39 -29.39 -19.85
N PRO A 744 17.21 -28.34 -19.68
CA PRO A 744 18.67 -28.51 -19.65
C PRO A 744 19.08 -29.31 -18.41
N THR A 745 20.24 -29.99 -18.51
CA THR A 745 20.88 -30.67 -17.36
C THR A 745 21.31 -29.63 -16.36
N TRP A 746 20.79 -29.72 -15.12
CA TRP A 746 21.18 -28.83 -14.04
C TRP A 746 22.72 -28.85 -13.84
N PRO A 747 23.39 -27.71 -13.63
CA PRO A 747 22.89 -26.35 -13.49
C PRO A 747 22.89 -25.52 -14.77
N ASN A 748 22.98 -26.14 -15.91
CA ASN A 748 23.02 -25.43 -17.20
C ASN A 748 21.67 -24.78 -17.51
N ILE A 749 21.67 -23.80 -18.39
CA ILE A 749 20.47 -23.13 -18.90
C ILE A 749 20.42 -23.30 -20.42
N VAL A 750 19.25 -23.15 -21.01
CA VAL A 750 19.13 -22.99 -22.46
C VAL A 750 19.87 -21.72 -22.89
N PRO A 751 20.43 -21.68 -24.12
CA PRO A 751 21.05 -20.47 -24.64
C PRO A 751 20.08 -19.30 -24.54
N VAL A 752 20.52 -18.21 -23.88
CA VAL A 752 19.71 -17.00 -23.72
C VAL A 752 19.33 -16.42 -25.10
N SER A 753 20.16 -16.64 -26.10
CA SER A 753 19.92 -16.24 -27.48
C SER A 753 20.09 -17.46 -28.41
N PRO A 754 18.99 -18.20 -28.65
CA PRO A 754 19.05 -19.42 -29.45
C PRO A 754 19.35 -19.18 -30.95
N GLY A 755 19.35 -17.90 -31.40
CA GLY A 755 19.53 -17.55 -32.83
C GLY A 755 18.26 -17.72 -33.68
N GLY A 756 18.23 -17.11 -34.85
CA GLY A 756 17.19 -17.39 -35.85
C GLY A 756 15.82 -16.68 -35.66
N GLY A 757 15.75 -15.58 -34.92
CA GLY A 757 14.53 -14.78 -34.75
C GLY A 757 13.71 -15.17 -33.50
N ILE A 758 12.38 -15.03 -33.59
CA ILE A 758 11.48 -15.39 -32.50
C ILE A 758 11.31 -16.90 -32.45
N PRO A 759 11.59 -17.57 -31.31
CA PRO A 759 11.48 -19.01 -31.24
C PRO A 759 10.01 -19.47 -31.23
N PHE A 760 9.81 -20.68 -31.79
CA PHE A 760 8.51 -21.36 -31.66
C PHE A 760 8.19 -21.66 -30.19
N GLY A 761 6.92 -21.43 -29.79
CA GLY A 761 6.50 -21.64 -28.41
C GLY A 761 6.91 -20.51 -27.45
N ALA A 762 7.32 -19.35 -27.93
CA ALA A 762 7.60 -18.19 -27.09
C ALA A 762 6.36 -17.77 -26.30
N SER A 763 6.52 -17.61 -24.99
CA SER A 763 5.49 -17.04 -24.12
C SER A 763 5.50 -15.52 -24.22
N VAL A 764 4.31 -14.91 -24.19
CA VAL A 764 4.13 -13.47 -24.38
C VAL A 764 3.12 -12.88 -23.41
N ARG A 765 3.16 -11.56 -23.22
CA ARG A 765 2.20 -10.79 -22.43
C ARG A 765 1.56 -9.72 -23.29
N VAL A 766 0.26 -9.53 -23.15
CA VAL A 766 -0.51 -8.56 -23.93
C VAL A 766 -1.58 -7.90 -23.07
N PHE A 767 -2.03 -6.71 -23.48
CA PHE A 767 -3.22 -6.07 -22.93
C PHE A 767 -4.46 -6.41 -23.76
N SER A 768 -5.58 -6.58 -23.07
CA SER A 768 -6.88 -6.66 -23.74
C SER A 768 -7.19 -5.33 -24.44
N LYS A 769 -7.66 -5.41 -25.71
CA LYS A 769 -8.13 -4.23 -26.46
C LYS A 769 -9.31 -3.50 -25.80
N ASP A 770 -10.07 -4.21 -24.95
CA ASP A 770 -11.23 -3.68 -24.23
C ASP A 770 -10.88 -3.33 -22.76
N TYR A 771 -9.61 -3.15 -22.44
CA TYR A 771 -9.17 -2.83 -21.10
C TYR A 771 -9.77 -1.50 -20.61
N ALA A 772 -10.26 -1.51 -19.38
CA ALA A 772 -10.74 -0.35 -18.65
C ALA A 772 -10.15 -0.35 -17.23
N ASN A 773 -9.91 0.82 -16.64
CA ASN A 773 -9.47 0.90 -15.26
C ASN A 773 -10.52 0.35 -14.29
N PRO A 774 -10.08 -0.25 -13.17
CA PRO A 774 -10.97 -0.69 -12.10
C PRO A 774 -11.92 0.41 -11.64
N ARG A 775 -13.21 0.08 -11.50
CA ARG A 775 -14.24 1.03 -11.07
C ARG A 775 -14.94 0.51 -9.81
N ILE A 776 -14.97 1.35 -8.79
CA ILE A 776 -15.51 1.03 -7.49
C ILE A 776 -16.71 1.93 -7.20
N TYR A 777 -17.81 1.33 -6.75
CA TYR A 777 -19.00 1.98 -6.24
C TYR A 777 -18.98 1.87 -4.73
N THR A 778 -18.97 2.98 -4.01
CA THR A 778 -18.94 2.98 -2.55
C THR A 778 -20.14 3.72 -1.98
N THR A 779 -20.80 3.09 -1.02
CA THR A 779 -21.86 3.68 -0.19
C THR A 779 -21.43 3.62 1.25
N ASN A 780 -21.55 4.71 1.97
CA ASN A 780 -21.27 4.78 3.39
C ASN A 780 -22.44 5.47 4.13
N VAL A 781 -22.79 4.96 5.30
CA VAL A 781 -23.77 5.57 6.22
C VAL A 781 -23.17 5.56 7.61
N GLN A 782 -23.05 6.74 8.22
CA GLN A 782 -22.47 6.91 9.55
C GLN A 782 -23.42 7.69 10.47
N PHE A 783 -23.54 7.22 11.70
CA PHE A 783 -24.18 7.94 12.79
C PHE A 783 -23.18 8.21 13.90
N GLU A 784 -23.07 9.45 14.34
CA GLU A 784 -22.18 9.88 15.42
C GLU A 784 -22.97 10.63 16.46
N HIS A 785 -22.75 10.30 17.74
CA HIS A 785 -23.44 10.92 18.87
C HIS A 785 -22.47 11.25 20.02
N GLN A 786 -22.49 12.52 20.42
CA GLN A 786 -21.71 13.02 21.55
C GLN A 786 -22.48 12.80 22.84
N LEU A 787 -22.06 11.81 23.64
CA LEU A 787 -22.66 11.48 24.94
C LEU A 787 -22.25 12.47 26.04
N ALA A 788 -21.04 13.01 25.96
CA ALA A 788 -20.51 14.06 26.82
C ALA A 788 -19.57 14.95 26.01
N THR A 789 -19.18 16.10 26.52
CA THR A 789 -18.32 17.08 25.80
C THR A 789 -17.05 16.48 25.21
N ASP A 790 -16.51 15.45 25.84
CA ASP A 790 -15.26 14.76 25.47
C ASP A 790 -15.47 13.30 25.06
N PHE A 791 -16.72 12.80 25.01
CA PHE A 791 -17.02 11.40 24.76
C PHE A 791 -18.05 11.22 23.65
N THR A 792 -17.66 10.50 22.62
CA THR A 792 -18.45 10.27 21.39
C THR A 792 -18.56 8.79 21.10
N VAL A 793 -19.72 8.34 20.62
CA VAL A 793 -19.94 7.01 20.03
C VAL A 793 -20.28 7.16 18.57
N TYR A 794 -19.88 6.20 17.74
CA TYR A 794 -20.17 6.20 16.32
C TYR A 794 -20.45 4.80 15.79
N PHE A 795 -21.28 4.76 14.76
CA PHE A 795 -21.62 3.56 13.99
C PHE A 795 -21.45 3.90 12.51
N ASP A 796 -20.82 3.03 11.78
CA ASP A 796 -20.53 3.20 10.36
C ASP A 796 -20.86 1.92 9.59
N PHE A 797 -21.57 2.05 8.49
CA PHE A 797 -21.81 0.97 7.56
C PHE A 797 -21.23 1.34 6.19
N THR A 798 -20.40 0.49 5.65
CA THR A 798 -19.78 0.67 4.34
C THR A 798 -20.12 -0.50 3.42
N HIS A 799 -20.62 -0.18 2.23
CA HIS A 799 -20.75 -1.11 1.11
C HIS A 799 -19.87 -0.67 -0.05
N SER A 800 -19.07 -1.60 -0.60
CA SER A 800 -18.19 -1.29 -1.73
C SER A 800 -18.27 -2.42 -2.77
N GLN A 801 -18.49 -2.06 -4.03
CA GLN A 801 -18.57 -2.99 -5.16
C GLN A 801 -17.54 -2.61 -6.21
N GLY A 802 -16.62 -3.53 -6.53
CA GLY A 802 -15.65 -3.39 -7.60
C GLY A 802 -16.07 -4.11 -8.88
N VAL A 803 -15.86 -3.44 -10.01
CA VAL A 803 -16.01 -4.01 -11.35
C VAL A 803 -14.81 -3.59 -12.21
N HIS A 804 -14.55 -4.33 -13.28
CA HIS A 804 -13.39 -4.12 -14.13
C HIS A 804 -12.04 -4.24 -13.40
N LEU A 805 -11.99 -5.02 -12.31
CA LEU A 805 -10.73 -5.26 -11.61
C LEU A 805 -9.77 -5.99 -12.54
N THR A 806 -8.49 -5.59 -12.48
CA THR A 806 -7.45 -6.18 -13.31
C THR A 806 -7.23 -7.64 -12.93
N ARG A 807 -7.17 -8.51 -13.93
CA ARG A 807 -6.76 -9.92 -13.82
C ARG A 807 -5.76 -10.25 -14.91
N PHE A 808 -4.85 -11.16 -14.58
CA PHE A 808 -3.83 -11.69 -15.49
C PHE A 808 -4.19 -13.14 -15.82
N ILE A 809 -4.59 -13.39 -17.06
CA ILE A 809 -5.19 -14.68 -17.46
C ILE A 809 -4.36 -15.28 -18.59
N ASN A 810 -3.90 -16.51 -18.39
CA ASN A 810 -3.23 -17.26 -19.44
C ASN A 810 -4.27 -17.96 -20.34
N ILE A 811 -4.57 -17.34 -21.49
CA ILE A 811 -5.57 -17.86 -22.45
C ILE A 811 -5.06 -19.03 -23.28
N ASN A 812 -3.76 -19.33 -23.23
CA ASN A 812 -3.13 -20.43 -23.97
C ASN A 812 -2.76 -21.62 -23.08
N ARG A 813 -3.20 -21.60 -21.81
CA ARG A 813 -2.90 -22.62 -20.81
C ARG A 813 -3.55 -23.96 -21.21
N THR A 814 -2.72 -25.00 -21.25
CA THR A 814 -3.18 -26.39 -21.41
C THR A 814 -3.30 -27.08 -20.04
N GLY A 815 -3.92 -28.24 -20.00
CA GLY A 815 -4.11 -29.02 -18.79
C GLY A 815 -5.48 -29.66 -18.70
N SER A 816 -6.04 -29.78 -17.49
CA SER A 816 -7.32 -30.43 -17.23
C SER A 816 -8.52 -29.82 -17.98
N PHE A 817 -8.40 -28.57 -18.47
CA PHE A 817 -9.49 -27.82 -19.12
C PHE A 817 -9.29 -27.66 -20.63
N ALA A 818 -8.07 -27.85 -21.13
CA ALA A 818 -7.75 -27.77 -22.56
C ALA A 818 -6.59 -28.72 -22.89
N ALA A 819 -6.84 -29.71 -23.72
CA ALA A 819 -5.83 -30.70 -24.14
C ALA A 819 -4.78 -30.10 -25.10
N THR A 820 -5.15 -29.07 -25.86
CA THR A 820 -4.29 -28.38 -26.83
C THR A 820 -4.34 -26.87 -26.60
N PRO A 821 -3.22 -26.14 -26.82
CA PRO A 821 -3.22 -24.69 -26.73
C PRO A 821 -4.12 -24.08 -27.80
N LEU A 822 -4.77 -22.97 -27.49
CA LEU A 822 -5.60 -22.22 -28.46
C LEU A 822 -4.76 -21.67 -29.61
N PHE A 823 -3.51 -21.33 -29.36
CA PHE A 823 -2.52 -20.84 -30.34
C PHE A 823 -1.25 -21.70 -30.26
N PRO A 824 -1.16 -22.79 -31.07
CA PRO A 824 -0.09 -23.79 -30.96
C PRO A 824 1.33 -23.29 -31.22
N ASN A 825 1.49 -22.16 -31.90
CA ASN A 825 2.79 -21.58 -32.20
C ASN A 825 3.38 -20.73 -31.07
N LEU A 826 2.59 -20.44 -30.04
CA LEU A 826 3.02 -19.70 -28.85
C LEU A 826 2.97 -20.58 -27.58
N GLY A 827 3.76 -20.21 -26.59
CA GLY A 827 3.66 -20.73 -25.25
C GLY A 827 2.52 -20.09 -24.47
N ASP A 828 2.77 -19.70 -23.23
CA ASP A 828 1.78 -18.98 -22.43
C ASP A 828 1.47 -17.61 -23.03
N ILE A 829 0.21 -17.23 -23.03
CA ILE A 829 -0.26 -15.91 -23.43
C ILE A 829 -0.99 -15.28 -22.25
N PHE A 830 -0.28 -14.47 -21.49
CA PHE A 830 -0.88 -13.74 -20.38
C PHE A 830 -1.54 -12.45 -20.87
N VAL A 831 -2.83 -12.33 -20.61
CA VAL A 831 -3.64 -11.18 -20.98
C VAL A 831 -3.97 -10.35 -19.75
N THR A 832 -3.56 -9.10 -19.73
CA THR A 832 -4.02 -8.12 -18.74
C THR A 832 -5.43 -7.70 -19.10
N SER A 833 -6.42 -8.13 -18.33
CA SER A 833 -7.85 -8.00 -18.60
C SER A 833 -8.58 -7.27 -17.48
N ALA A 834 -9.60 -6.49 -17.81
CA ALA A 834 -10.47 -5.76 -16.86
C ALA A 834 -11.78 -6.53 -16.62
N VAL A 835 -11.72 -7.73 -16.06
CA VAL A 835 -12.86 -8.65 -15.93
C VAL A 835 -13.19 -9.01 -14.48
N GLY A 836 -12.33 -8.62 -13.54
CA GLY A 836 -12.49 -8.96 -12.14
C GLY A 836 -13.60 -8.16 -11.45
N LYS A 837 -14.06 -8.69 -10.31
CA LYS A 837 -15.10 -8.09 -9.47
C LYS A 837 -14.87 -8.36 -8.00
N SER A 838 -15.36 -7.45 -7.14
CA SER A 838 -15.33 -7.58 -5.69
C SER A 838 -16.62 -7.05 -5.05
N ASN A 839 -16.85 -7.45 -3.80
CA ASN A 839 -17.98 -6.98 -2.99
C ASN A 839 -17.61 -7.01 -1.50
N TYR A 840 -17.63 -5.84 -0.88
CA TYR A 840 -17.36 -5.65 0.54
C TYR A 840 -18.58 -5.10 1.27
N ASN A 841 -18.82 -5.60 2.47
CA ASN A 841 -19.77 -5.04 3.42
C ASN A 841 -19.10 -5.01 4.80
N GLY A 842 -19.09 -3.85 5.44
CA GLY A 842 -18.50 -3.65 6.75
C GLY A 842 -19.41 -2.84 7.66
N PHE A 843 -19.50 -3.26 8.92
CA PHE A 843 -20.13 -2.52 10.00
C PHE A 843 -19.09 -2.23 11.08
N THR A 844 -18.99 -0.96 11.47
CA THR A 844 -18.09 -0.50 12.52
C THR A 844 -18.89 0.08 13.67
N ALA A 845 -18.57 -0.30 14.89
CA ALA A 845 -19.00 0.39 16.11
C ALA A 845 -17.77 0.90 16.86
N GLY A 846 -17.80 2.16 17.26
CA GLY A 846 -16.65 2.74 17.94
C GLY A 846 -17.01 3.77 19.00
N VAL A 847 -16.03 3.99 19.87
CA VAL A 847 -16.08 4.96 20.96
C VAL A 847 -14.81 5.79 20.94
N ARG A 848 -14.94 7.09 21.18
CA ARG A 848 -13.82 8.02 21.24
C ARG A 848 -13.95 8.94 22.45
N LYS A 849 -12.92 9.01 23.26
CA LYS A 849 -12.80 9.98 24.31
C LYS A 849 -11.58 10.86 24.06
N ARG A 850 -11.81 12.17 23.94
CA ARG A 850 -10.76 13.18 23.83
C ARG A 850 -10.01 13.34 25.15
N LEU A 851 -8.79 13.86 25.08
CA LEU A 851 -7.97 14.09 26.25
C LEU A 851 -8.68 15.07 27.21
N SER A 852 -9.11 14.55 28.34
CA SER A 852 -9.64 15.30 29.48
C SER A 852 -9.44 14.49 30.75
N LYS A 853 -9.34 15.13 31.87
CA LYS A 853 -9.13 14.45 33.17
C LYS A 853 -7.98 13.44 33.16
N ARG A 854 -6.89 13.75 32.41
CA ARG A 854 -5.65 12.97 32.30
C ARG A 854 -5.71 11.72 31.44
N TYR A 855 -6.77 11.47 30.66
CA TYR A 855 -6.79 10.31 29.78
C TYR A 855 -7.58 10.55 28.49
N GLN A 856 -7.16 9.89 27.45
CA GLN A 856 -7.88 9.73 26.19
C GLN A 856 -7.86 8.27 25.75
N PHE A 857 -8.84 7.88 24.96
CA PHE A 857 -8.84 6.59 24.28
C PHE A 857 -9.73 6.59 23.05
N GLU A 858 -9.46 5.69 22.15
CA GLU A 858 -10.36 5.31 21.08
C GLU A 858 -10.37 3.79 20.93
N GLY A 859 -11.57 3.23 20.78
CA GLY A 859 -11.76 1.82 20.52
C GLY A 859 -12.78 1.62 19.40
N ASN A 860 -12.52 0.65 18.52
CA ASN A 860 -13.45 0.29 17.46
C ASN A 860 -13.47 -1.22 17.21
N TYR A 861 -14.64 -1.68 16.79
CA TYR A 861 -14.88 -3.03 16.37
C TYR A 861 -15.48 -3.02 14.98
N VAL A 862 -14.92 -3.83 14.08
CA VAL A 862 -15.36 -3.97 12.69
C VAL A 862 -15.82 -5.40 12.44
N LEU A 863 -17.03 -5.56 11.94
CA LEU A 863 -17.56 -6.80 11.39
C LEU A 863 -17.66 -6.63 9.88
N SER A 864 -16.94 -7.45 9.11
CA SER A 864 -16.92 -7.29 7.66
C SER A 864 -17.01 -8.61 6.90
N LYS A 865 -17.34 -8.52 5.63
CA LYS A 865 -17.31 -9.60 4.66
C LYS A 865 -16.84 -9.08 3.32
N ASP A 866 -15.73 -9.63 2.83
CA ASP A 866 -15.14 -9.33 1.54
C ASP A 866 -15.17 -10.56 0.63
N LYS A 867 -15.55 -10.36 -0.63
CA LYS A 867 -15.54 -11.36 -1.70
C LYS A 867 -14.95 -10.79 -2.96
N ASP A 868 -14.19 -11.60 -3.66
CA ASP A 868 -13.69 -11.26 -4.99
C ASP A 868 -13.49 -12.52 -5.84
N ASP A 869 -13.11 -12.34 -7.08
CA ASP A 869 -12.77 -13.43 -7.98
C ASP A 869 -11.26 -13.54 -8.22
N ASP A 870 -10.48 -12.55 -7.76
CA ASP A 870 -9.02 -12.59 -7.75
C ASP A 870 -8.47 -11.55 -6.77
N SER A 871 -7.75 -12.00 -5.76
CA SER A 871 -7.09 -11.12 -4.78
C SER A 871 -5.70 -10.66 -5.23
N ASN A 872 -5.30 -10.94 -6.46
CA ASN A 872 -4.03 -10.45 -7.02
C ASN A 872 -4.04 -8.91 -7.07
N GLU A 873 -3.07 -8.30 -6.41
CA GLU A 873 -2.92 -6.84 -6.38
C GLU A 873 -2.31 -6.33 -7.68
N ARG A 874 -1.18 -6.91 -8.10
CA ARG A 874 -0.33 -6.33 -9.15
C ARG A 874 0.58 -7.31 -9.88
N ASP A 875 0.67 -8.58 -9.46
CA ASP A 875 1.58 -9.55 -10.07
C ASP A 875 1.12 -9.96 -11.48
N PRO A 876 1.74 -9.46 -12.55
CA PRO A 876 1.38 -9.81 -13.93
C PRO A 876 1.95 -11.16 -14.38
N PHE A 877 2.70 -11.84 -13.52
CA PHE A 877 3.45 -13.05 -13.86
C PHE A 877 2.67 -14.34 -13.56
N THR A 878 1.59 -14.24 -12.79
CA THR A 878 0.85 -15.41 -12.27
C THR A 878 -0.62 -15.37 -12.69
N ASP A 879 -1.10 -16.42 -13.38
CA ASP A 879 -2.53 -16.68 -13.58
C ASP A 879 -3.07 -17.46 -12.38
N ARG A 880 -3.98 -16.84 -11.62
CA ARG A 880 -4.61 -17.43 -10.45
C ARG A 880 -6.00 -18.01 -10.72
N SER A 881 -6.44 -18.00 -11.97
CA SER A 881 -7.72 -18.60 -12.33
C SER A 881 -7.69 -20.11 -12.11
N PHE A 882 -8.74 -20.67 -11.54
CA PHE A 882 -8.92 -22.12 -11.49
C PHE A 882 -9.10 -22.67 -12.91
N ASN A 883 -9.99 -22.04 -13.66
CA ASN A 883 -10.21 -22.34 -15.06
C ASN A 883 -10.22 -21.04 -15.87
N PRO A 884 -9.21 -20.77 -16.75
CA PRO A 884 -9.14 -19.55 -17.53
C PRO A 884 -10.29 -19.36 -18.53
N PHE A 885 -11.01 -20.46 -18.85
CA PHE A 885 -12.18 -20.46 -19.72
C PHE A 885 -13.51 -20.31 -18.97
N ASN A 886 -13.50 -20.37 -17.64
CA ASN A 886 -14.67 -20.16 -16.79
C ASN A 886 -14.31 -19.47 -15.48
N LEU A 887 -14.12 -18.15 -15.54
CA LEU A 887 -13.70 -17.32 -14.41
C LEU A 887 -14.75 -17.21 -13.30
N SER A 888 -16.01 -17.63 -13.54
CA SER A 888 -17.05 -17.58 -12.51
C SER A 888 -16.78 -18.52 -11.33
N LEU A 889 -15.95 -19.54 -11.54
CA LEU A 889 -15.51 -20.49 -10.50
C LEU A 889 -14.55 -19.87 -9.47
N ASP A 890 -14.05 -18.67 -9.73
CA ASP A 890 -13.11 -18.00 -8.86
C ASP A 890 -13.77 -17.12 -7.80
N TYR A 891 -15.04 -16.73 -8.01
CA TYR A 891 -15.73 -15.81 -7.10
C TYR A 891 -16.03 -16.45 -5.75
N SER A 892 -15.30 -16.05 -4.72
CA SER A 892 -15.38 -16.59 -3.36
C SER A 892 -15.02 -15.53 -2.32
N VAL A 893 -14.72 -15.95 -1.10
CA VAL A 893 -14.16 -15.07 -0.06
C VAL A 893 -12.80 -14.57 -0.50
N SER A 894 -12.55 -13.27 -0.35
CA SER A 894 -11.27 -12.62 -0.68
C SER A 894 -10.17 -13.05 0.30
N ASP A 895 -8.93 -13.11 -0.16
CA ASP A 895 -7.74 -13.30 0.71
C ASP A 895 -7.65 -12.19 1.78
N ARG A 896 -8.25 -11.02 1.52
CA ARG A 896 -8.29 -9.86 2.42
C ARG A 896 -9.42 -9.89 3.46
N ASP A 897 -10.32 -10.88 3.42
CA ASP A 897 -11.48 -10.91 4.31
C ASP A 897 -11.07 -11.15 5.77
N ILE A 898 -11.21 -10.13 6.59
CA ILE A 898 -11.09 -10.20 8.04
C ILE A 898 -12.48 -10.06 8.64
N ARG A 899 -13.05 -11.17 9.17
CA ARG A 899 -14.44 -11.20 9.65
C ARG A 899 -14.66 -10.30 10.86
N HIS A 900 -13.79 -10.37 11.84
CA HIS A 900 -13.84 -9.60 13.08
C HIS A 900 -12.51 -8.91 13.31
N LYS A 901 -12.55 -7.62 13.59
CA LYS A 901 -11.38 -6.82 13.92
C LYS A 901 -11.71 -5.92 15.08
N PHE A 902 -10.79 -5.83 16.04
CA PHE A 902 -10.87 -4.95 17.19
C PHE A 902 -9.57 -4.14 17.30
N ASN A 903 -9.69 -2.83 17.52
CA ASN A 903 -8.57 -1.97 17.86
C ASN A 903 -8.95 -1.09 19.04
N PHE A 904 -7.99 -0.88 19.91
CA PHE A 904 -8.08 0.05 21.02
C PHE A 904 -6.72 0.71 21.26
N TYR A 905 -6.70 2.01 21.47
CA TYR A 905 -5.52 2.69 21.96
C TYR A 905 -5.91 3.74 23.01
N SER A 906 -4.99 4.01 23.94
CA SER A 906 -5.22 4.98 25.00
C SER A 906 -3.94 5.65 25.44
N PHE A 907 -4.07 6.87 25.96
CA PHE A 907 -3.04 7.61 26.67
C PHE A 907 -3.58 7.97 28.04
N VAL A 908 -2.77 7.79 29.10
CA VAL A 908 -3.16 8.01 30.50
C VAL A 908 -2.00 8.64 31.27
N GLU A 909 -2.27 9.73 32.00
CA GLU A 909 -1.37 10.26 33.01
C GLU A 909 -1.61 9.55 34.35
N LEU A 910 -0.70 8.65 34.71
CA LEU A 910 -0.82 7.76 35.86
C LEU A 910 -0.53 8.42 37.25
N GLY A 911 -0.11 9.68 37.25
CA GLY A 911 0.38 10.36 38.45
C GLY A 911 1.90 10.37 38.55
N TRP A 912 2.46 11.17 39.46
CA TRP A 912 3.91 11.40 39.64
C TRP A 912 4.66 11.74 38.34
N GLY A 913 3.96 12.27 37.32
CA GLY A 913 4.51 12.57 35.98
C GLY A 913 4.76 11.33 35.14
N ILE A 914 4.21 10.17 35.49
CA ILE A 914 4.28 8.96 34.67
C ILE A 914 3.14 8.99 33.65
N GLU A 915 3.48 8.73 32.41
CA GLU A 915 2.55 8.61 31.29
C GLU A 915 2.53 7.14 30.80
N GLY A 916 1.34 6.60 30.59
CA GLY A 916 1.13 5.26 30.05
C GLY A 916 0.35 5.32 28.76
N THR A 917 0.74 4.52 27.78
CA THR A 917 -0.01 4.29 26.54
C THR A 917 -0.21 2.82 26.32
N PHE A 918 -1.41 2.45 25.87
CA PHE A 918 -1.80 1.06 25.67
C PHE A 918 -2.43 0.93 24.28
N ARG A 919 -2.07 -0.13 23.58
CA ARG A 919 -2.63 -0.50 22.29
C ARG A 919 -3.03 -1.96 22.33
N VAL A 920 -4.27 -2.25 21.93
CA VAL A 920 -4.78 -3.61 21.78
C VAL A 920 -5.25 -3.77 20.34
N GLN A 921 -4.80 -4.81 19.68
CA GLN A 921 -5.24 -5.18 18.36
C GLN A 921 -5.64 -6.66 18.34
N GLY A 922 -6.77 -6.96 17.72
CA GLY A 922 -7.20 -8.33 17.51
C GLY A 922 -7.92 -8.48 16.18
N ARG A 923 -7.66 -9.57 15.47
CA ARG A 923 -8.39 -9.92 14.27
C ARG A 923 -8.51 -11.43 14.10
N THR A 924 -9.61 -11.87 13.51
CA THR A 924 -9.76 -13.26 13.08
C THR A 924 -8.83 -13.59 11.93
N ALA A 925 -8.55 -14.88 11.77
CA ALA A 925 -7.73 -15.40 10.69
C ALA A 925 -8.23 -14.96 9.30
N GLN A 926 -7.29 -14.67 8.40
CA GLN A 926 -7.54 -14.50 6.99
C GLN A 926 -7.91 -15.86 6.37
N PRO A 927 -8.75 -15.88 5.35
CA PRO A 927 -9.13 -17.12 4.70
C PRO A 927 -7.96 -17.67 3.86
N ILE A 928 -7.89 -18.99 3.79
CA ILE A 928 -6.90 -19.72 3.03
C ILE A 928 -7.54 -20.80 2.17
N THR A 929 -6.94 -21.07 1.03
CA THR A 929 -7.27 -22.25 0.21
C THR A 929 -6.64 -23.48 0.85
N PRO A 930 -7.34 -24.62 0.99
CA PRO A 930 -6.78 -25.80 1.62
C PRO A 930 -5.46 -26.27 1.01
N ALA A 931 -4.55 -26.75 1.85
CA ALA A 931 -3.24 -27.29 1.42
C ALA A 931 -3.37 -28.53 0.50
N SER A 932 -4.51 -29.22 0.52
CA SER A 932 -4.83 -30.33 -0.41
C SER A 932 -4.95 -29.88 -1.88
N GLY A 933 -4.85 -28.57 -2.14
CA GLY A 933 -4.95 -27.97 -3.45
C GLY A 933 -6.31 -27.35 -3.73
N ARG A 934 -6.32 -26.51 -4.75
CA ARG A 934 -7.51 -25.78 -5.17
C ARG A 934 -8.44 -26.63 -6.02
N THR A 935 -9.74 -26.52 -5.72
CA THR A 935 -10.84 -27.07 -6.52
C THR A 935 -11.77 -25.96 -6.98
N ALA A 936 -12.78 -26.30 -7.75
CA ALA A 936 -13.78 -25.33 -8.23
C ALA A 936 -14.56 -24.60 -7.10
N THR A 937 -14.58 -25.15 -5.89
CA THR A 937 -15.45 -24.65 -4.81
C THR A 937 -14.74 -24.34 -3.50
N ASN A 938 -13.43 -24.64 -3.37
CA ASN A 938 -12.72 -24.53 -2.10
C ASN A 938 -11.78 -23.32 -2.00
N ARG A 939 -11.83 -22.37 -2.93
CA ARG A 939 -11.02 -21.14 -2.79
C ARG A 939 -11.36 -20.46 -1.47
N ASN A 940 -10.35 -20.25 -0.63
CA ASN A 940 -10.45 -19.54 0.64
C ASN A 940 -11.55 -20.09 1.58
N SER A 941 -11.68 -21.42 1.62
CA SER A 941 -12.72 -22.10 2.40
C SER A 941 -12.32 -22.35 3.85
N GLU A 942 -11.06 -22.23 4.21
CA GLU A 942 -10.54 -22.44 5.56
C GLU A 942 -10.06 -21.12 6.20
N ARG A 943 -10.05 -21.08 7.55
CA ARG A 943 -9.46 -20.01 8.36
C ARG A 943 -8.79 -20.66 9.57
N LYS A 944 -7.48 -20.58 9.64
CA LYS A 944 -6.72 -21.17 10.74
C LYS A 944 -5.30 -20.59 10.79
N ASP A 945 -4.75 -20.64 11.97
CA ASP A 945 -3.31 -20.46 12.27
C ASP A 945 -2.72 -19.07 11.97
N ASN A 946 -3.55 -18.08 11.56
CA ASN A 946 -3.12 -16.73 11.26
C ASN A 946 -4.03 -15.64 11.85
N ASP A 947 -4.75 -15.95 12.90
CA ASP A 947 -5.38 -14.94 13.74
C ASP A 947 -4.31 -14.09 14.43
N TYR A 948 -4.68 -12.87 14.74
CA TYR A 948 -3.76 -11.90 15.29
C TYR A 948 -4.29 -11.33 16.60
N PHE A 949 -3.46 -11.27 17.61
CA PHE A 949 -3.72 -10.52 18.82
C PHE A 949 -2.42 -9.94 19.37
N SER A 950 -2.39 -8.62 19.61
CA SER A 950 -1.27 -7.95 20.26
C SER A 950 -1.76 -7.01 21.35
N PHE A 951 -1.10 -7.04 22.48
CA PHE A 951 -1.18 -6.04 23.53
C PHE A 951 0.18 -5.39 23.66
N ASP A 952 0.25 -4.12 23.28
CA ASP A 952 1.46 -3.31 23.28
C ASP A 952 1.28 -2.15 24.26
N TRP A 953 2.35 -1.80 24.95
CA TRP A 953 2.28 -0.68 25.88
C TRP A 953 3.61 0.05 26.01
N ARG A 954 3.51 1.32 26.40
CA ARG A 954 4.64 2.20 26.73
C ARG A 954 4.38 2.83 28.07
N ILE A 955 5.43 2.88 28.88
CA ILE A 955 5.49 3.70 30.10
C ILE A 955 6.66 4.65 29.96
N GLN A 956 6.43 5.93 30.22
CA GLN A 956 7.44 6.96 30.13
C GLN A 956 7.28 7.98 31.26
N ARG A 957 8.37 8.70 31.57
CA ARG A 957 8.34 9.78 32.56
C ARG A 957 9.18 10.95 32.06
N PRO A 958 8.57 12.10 31.72
CA PRO A 958 9.30 13.33 31.42
C PRO A 958 9.91 13.92 32.68
N PHE A 959 11.23 14.00 32.78
CA PHE A 959 11.96 14.78 33.80
C PHE A 959 12.22 16.16 33.23
N ARG A 960 11.54 17.16 33.78
CA ARG A 960 11.59 18.53 33.26
C ARG A 960 12.74 19.32 33.91
N PHE A 961 13.45 20.07 33.08
CA PHE A 961 14.54 20.96 33.50
C PHE A 961 14.18 22.38 33.01
N GLY A 962 13.78 23.25 33.91
CA GLY A 962 13.19 24.54 33.58
C GLY A 962 11.82 24.43 32.93
N GLU A 963 11.46 25.39 32.10
CA GLU A 963 10.13 25.48 31.46
C GLU A 963 10.05 24.74 30.11
N SER A 964 11.17 24.61 29.38
CA SER A 964 11.17 24.14 27.99
C SER A 964 11.86 22.79 27.77
N MET A 965 12.71 22.33 28.69
CA MET A 965 13.51 21.12 28.47
C MET A 965 12.97 19.93 29.23
N ALA A 966 12.97 18.74 28.61
CA ALA A 966 12.65 17.51 29.27
C ALA A 966 13.48 16.33 28.75
N LEU A 967 13.91 15.45 29.66
CA LEU A 967 14.48 14.14 29.34
C LEU A 967 13.44 13.08 29.68
N THR A 968 13.06 12.28 28.71
CA THR A 968 12.00 11.29 28.82
C THR A 968 12.54 9.88 28.55
N PRO A 969 12.92 9.10 29.56
CA PRO A 969 13.13 7.68 29.40
C PRO A 969 11.79 6.98 29.14
N MET A 970 11.84 5.96 28.27
CA MET A 970 10.69 5.16 27.85
C MET A 970 11.01 3.68 27.92
N PHE A 971 10.03 2.92 28.32
CA PHE A 971 10.02 1.46 28.29
C PHE A 971 8.80 1.03 27.49
N GLU A 972 9.02 0.24 26.44
CA GLU A 972 7.96 -0.28 25.57
C GLU A 972 8.02 -1.81 25.55
N MET A 973 6.85 -2.42 25.53
CA MET A 973 6.71 -3.86 25.33
C MET A 973 5.68 -4.13 24.24
N PHE A 974 6.06 -4.92 23.25
CA PHE A 974 5.23 -5.33 22.13
C PHE A 974 4.89 -6.80 22.25
N ASN A 975 3.67 -7.17 21.84
CA ASN A 975 3.18 -8.54 21.95
C ASN A 975 3.40 -9.13 23.34
N THR A 976 2.89 -8.45 24.37
CA THR A 976 3.15 -8.77 25.79
C THR A 976 2.90 -10.23 26.15
N PHE A 977 1.88 -10.85 25.57
CA PHE A 977 1.51 -12.24 25.84
C PHE A 977 2.28 -13.26 24.97
N ASN A 978 3.16 -12.80 24.08
CA ASN A 978 3.91 -13.62 23.15
C ASN A 978 3.04 -14.53 22.27
N ASN A 979 1.92 -13.95 21.77
CA ASN A 979 1.06 -14.67 20.83
C ASN A 979 1.83 -14.99 19.55
N ALA A 980 1.51 -16.11 18.92
CA ALA A 980 2.19 -16.57 17.72
C ALA A 980 2.07 -15.59 16.56
N ASN A 981 0.89 -14.98 16.38
CA ASN A 981 0.60 -13.96 15.34
C ASN A 981 1.12 -14.38 13.95
N ASN A 982 0.90 -15.65 13.60
CA ASN A 982 1.47 -16.21 12.39
C ASN A 982 0.99 -15.45 11.16
N ILE A 983 1.86 -15.34 10.18
CA ILE A 983 1.51 -14.84 8.86
C ILE A 983 0.73 -15.93 8.13
N ASN A 984 -0.13 -15.52 7.18
CA ASN A 984 -0.88 -16.46 6.38
C ASN A 984 0.07 -17.42 5.61
N PRO A 985 0.08 -18.72 5.94
CA PRO A 985 1.02 -19.67 5.34
C PRO A 985 0.79 -19.91 3.85
N LEU A 986 -0.33 -19.51 3.29
CA LEU A 986 -0.63 -19.69 1.86
C LEU A 986 -0.23 -18.50 1.01
N THR A 987 -0.03 -17.36 1.61
CA THR A 987 0.73 -16.28 1.00
C THR A 987 2.24 -16.54 1.10
N GLY A 988 2.61 -17.68 1.67
CA GLY A 988 3.97 -18.20 1.66
C GLY A 988 4.55 -18.44 0.27
N ALA A 989 3.74 -18.36 -0.77
CA ALA A 989 4.16 -18.12 -2.15
C ALA A 989 4.32 -16.62 -2.47
N ALA A 990 4.26 -15.73 -1.46
CA ALA A 990 4.54 -14.32 -1.67
C ALA A 990 5.96 -14.17 -2.22
N LEU A 991 6.05 -13.66 -3.42
CA LEU A 991 7.29 -13.41 -4.13
C LEU A 991 8.19 -12.39 -3.41
N PHE A 992 7.66 -11.72 -2.37
CA PHE A 992 8.28 -10.56 -1.75
C PHE A 992 7.97 -10.48 -0.25
N ASP A 993 8.66 -11.27 0.58
CA ASP A 993 8.75 -10.94 2.00
C ASP A 993 9.91 -9.95 2.21
N PHE A 994 9.57 -8.69 2.37
CA PHE A 994 10.51 -7.59 2.53
C PHE A 994 10.80 -7.25 3.99
N SER A 995 10.08 -7.83 4.93
CA SER A 995 10.24 -7.45 6.34
C SER A 995 11.58 -7.90 6.93
N GLY A 996 12.26 -8.85 6.28
CA GLY A 996 13.55 -9.37 6.74
C GLY A 996 13.51 -10.08 8.08
N PHE A 997 12.47 -9.86 8.85
CA PHE A 997 12.23 -10.33 10.20
C PHE A 997 11.51 -11.65 10.22
N LEU A 998 10.56 -11.80 9.32
CA LEU A 998 9.60 -12.86 9.41
C LEU A 998 10.04 -14.03 8.56
N ARG A 999 10.05 -15.20 9.17
CA ARG A 999 10.02 -16.45 8.45
C ARG A 999 8.60 -16.71 8.01
N THR A 1000 8.44 -17.44 6.94
CA THR A 1000 7.10 -17.83 6.49
C THR A 1000 6.29 -18.45 7.62
N GLY A 1001 5.13 -17.91 7.87
CA GLY A 1001 4.21 -18.39 8.87
C GLY A 1001 4.54 -18.00 10.31
N VAL A 1002 5.60 -17.23 10.56
CA VAL A 1002 6.04 -16.85 11.91
C VAL A 1002 5.84 -15.35 12.11
N GLY A 1003 5.10 -14.98 13.13
CA GLY A 1003 4.88 -13.58 13.52
C GLY A 1003 5.95 -13.05 14.49
N ASP A 1004 5.93 -11.76 14.71
CA ASP A 1004 6.83 -11.10 15.64
C ASP A 1004 6.64 -11.60 17.08
N PRO A 1005 7.69 -12.07 17.75
CA PRO A 1005 7.61 -12.47 19.14
C PRO A 1005 7.47 -11.27 20.06
N ARG A 1006 7.29 -11.51 21.37
CA ARG A 1006 7.35 -10.44 22.38
C ARG A 1006 8.71 -9.76 22.35
N GLN A 1007 8.71 -8.43 22.25
CA GLN A 1007 9.91 -7.61 22.21
C GLN A 1007 9.82 -6.45 23.21
N VAL A 1008 10.95 -6.15 23.86
CA VAL A 1008 11.11 -4.95 24.69
C VAL A 1008 11.98 -3.95 23.95
N GLN A 1009 11.57 -2.68 23.97
CA GLN A 1009 12.31 -1.54 23.44
C GLN A 1009 12.59 -0.55 24.56
N LEU A 1010 13.85 -0.17 24.69
CA LEU A 1010 14.27 0.89 25.59
C LEU A 1010 14.53 2.16 24.78
N ALA A 1011 14.09 3.29 25.32
CA ALA A 1011 14.31 4.55 24.61
C ALA A 1011 14.54 5.72 25.57
N VAL A 1012 15.16 6.74 25.04
CA VAL A 1012 15.31 8.04 25.68
C VAL A 1012 15.06 9.15 24.65
N LYS A 1013 14.31 10.17 25.06
CA LYS A 1013 14.05 11.35 24.25
C LYS A 1013 14.34 12.61 25.06
N PHE A 1014 15.10 13.51 24.47
CA PHE A 1014 15.32 14.85 24.98
C PHE A 1014 14.52 15.82 24.12
N THR A 1015 13.81 16.76 24.77
CA THR A 1015 13.06 17.84 24.11
C THR A 1015 13.48 19.18 24.70
N PHE A 1016 13.53 20.22 23.88
CA PHE A 1016 13.88 21.58 24.29
C PHE A 1016 13.09 22.62 23.54
#